data_afd51307c9a775edf6647f706a20cdb1
#
_entry.id   afd51307c9a775edf6647f706a20cdb1
#
_cell.length_a   1.000
_cell.length_b   1.000
_cell.length_c   1.000
_cell.angle_alpha   90.00
_cell.angle_beta   90.00
_cell.angle_gamma   90.00
#
_symmetry.space_group_name_H-M   'P 1'
#
loop_
_entity.id
_entity.type
_entity.pdbx_description
1 polymer ?
#
loop_
_entity_poly.entity_id
_entity_poly.type
_entity_poly.pdbx_seq_one_letter_code
_entity_poly.pdbx_strand_id
1 'polypeptide(L)'
;MDKLFLLDAYAIIFRSYYAFINRPTINSKGLNTSAILGFCNTLKEITDKEKPTYIGVAFDEGKTFRHEAFPPYKAQREATPEDIKLAVPFIKEILEAMHIPVLVAPGFEADDVIGTLAIQAGEAGIETYMLTPDKDYGQLIRENVYMYRPRHGGGYDIIGQKEIEDKYGIASAHQVIDLLALMGDSADNYPGCPGVGEKTAVKLINEFGSCENLIENSNQLKGKMREKVEGAVEDIKISKFLATIRTDVPMSLDLETLKLQAPDEEKLRAIFENLEFKRFTERFLNKSENKSKPANNQPSLFGEFANESPTVTEFSSYESIKTISHKYQLVDNQTEATKLCDFLLTNKILSLDTETTSTSAIDAELVGLSFSVAEHEAYYVAVPSNQNEAQAMVNIFKPLYENEGIVKVGQNIKYDYMVLRRYGIDLQGPMFDTMLAHYIVQPELRHNMDYMAETLLNYKTIHIDELIGQKGKNQKSMRDLSPAEICDYAAEDADITLQLKNVLEPQLKEVGGERLFYDIEMPLVKVLADMELNGVCLDTESLTETRRVFTERMQAYERHAYELAGEEFNISSPKQVGDILFEKMKIVDKPKKTKTGQYVTSEEVLMQLKDRAPIVEDILNYRGMKKLLSTYVEALPKLINPRTGHIHTSFNQAVTATGRLSSSDPNLQNIPVRDDDGKEIRKCFIPEAGCRFFSADYSQIELRIMAHLSGDENMIEAFREGFDIHRATAAKIWKENIDDVTDEQRKKAKQANFGIIYGITTYGLAQRMGIENGEARQLIDDYFRTFPKVQAYMEAAKEQAREKGYAETMFGRRRYLPDITSRNGTVRGFAERNAINAPIQGSEADIIKIAMIRIWRRFKDENIRSKMILQVHDELNFSVYPDEIEQVGKIVIEEMQKACELNVPLVADAGWGDNWLEAH
;
A
#
# COMPACT_ATOMS: atom_id res chain seq x y z
N MET A 1 35.69 20.84 -17.30
CA MET A 1 34.99 20.96 -18.59
C MET A 1 33.67 21.61 -18.33
N ASP A 2 33.18 22.41 -19.26
CA ASP A 2 31.85 22.98 -19.12
C ASP A 2 30.77 21.93 -19.33
N LYS A 3 29.77 21.96 -18.47
CA LYS A 3 28.66 21.02 -18.51
C LYS A 3 27.36 21.74 -18.85
N LEU A 4 26.61 21.20 -19.81
CA LEU A 4 25.25 21.62 -20.14
C LEU A 4 24.24 20.54 -19.69
N PHE A 5 23.24 20.94 -18.92
CA PHE A 5 22.09 20.10 -18.60
C PHE A 5 20.85 20.57 -19.34
N LEU A 6 20.23 19.70 -20.12
CA LEU A 6 18.96 19.91 -20.81
C LEU A 6 17.92 18.99 -20.20
N LEU A 7 16.85 19.56 -19.65
CA LEU A 7 15.84 18.86 -18.87
C LEU A 7 14.52 18.78 -19.67
N ASP A 8 13.97 17.59 -19.75
CA ASP A 8 12.61 17.36 -20.24
C ASP A 8 11.62 17.66 -19.10
N ALA A 9 10.91 18.78 -19.24
CA ALA A 9 10.01 19.25 -18.18
C ALA A 9 8.88 18.27 -17.88
N TYR A 10 8.15 17.83 -18.90
CA TYR A 10 7.01 16.96 -18.70
C TYR A 10 7.40 15.57 -18.19
N ALA A 11 8.51 15.02 -18.62
CA ALA A 11 9.03 13.78 -18.10
C ALA A 11 9.29 13.83 -16.58
N ILE A 12 9.84 14.96 -16.09
CA ILE A 12 10.07 15.19 -14.65
C ILE A 12 8.76 15.46 -13.91
N ILE A 13 7.89 16.31 -14.47
CA ILE A 13 6.60 16.69 -13.87
C ILE A 13 5.69 15.44 -13.70
N PHE A 14 5.51 14.65 -14.75
CA PHE A 14 4.71 13.44 -14.69
C PHE A 14 5.31 12.42 -13.71
N ARG A 15 6.61 12.22 -13.75
CA ARG A 15 7.30 11.34 -12.80
C ARG A 15 7.05 11.80 -11.36
N SER A 16 7.18 13.07 -11.07
CA SER A 16 6.94 13.65 -9.76
C SER A 16 5.48 13.49 -9.33
N TYR A 17 4.55 13.78 -10.21
CA TYR A 17 3.12 13.62 -9.96
C TYR A 17 2.74 12.19 -9.62
N TYR A 18 3.16 11.23 -10.44
CA TYR A 18 2.82 9.81 -10.22
C TYR A 18 3.55 9.18 -9.03
N ALA A 19 4.72 9.70 -8.65
CA ALA A 19 5.39 9.27 -7.42
C ALA A 19 4.56 9.59 -6.16
N PHE A 20 3.78 10.66 -6.19
CA PHE A 20 2.91 11.08 -5.10
C PHE A 20 1.43 10.81 -5.35
N ILE A 21 1.04 10.05 -6.38
CA ILE A 21 -0.36 9.88 -6.74
C ILE A 21 -1.20 9.30 -5.61
N ASN A 22 -0.62 8.42 -4.80
CA ASN A 22 -1.28 7.82 -3.64
C ASN A 22 -1.18 8.69 -2.37
N ARG A 23 -0.35 9.75 -2.38
CA ARG A 23 -0.09 10.63 -1.23
C ARG A 23 0.28 12.03 -1.72
N PRO A 24 -0.66 12.76 -2.34
CA PRO A 24 -0.36 14.08 -2.86
C PRO A 24 -0.08 15.07 -1.72
N THR A 25 0.89 15.94 -1.94
CA THR A 25 1.12 17.11 -1.10
C THR A 25 0.15 18.22 -1.52
N ILE A 26 -0.81 18.53 -0.68
CA ILE A 26 -1.83 19.55 -0.96
C ILE A 26 -1.62 20.70 0.02
N ASN A 27 -1.53 21.93 -0.49
CA ASN A 27 -1.43 23.10 0.37
C ASN A 27 -2.81 23.53 0.94
N SER A 28 -2.84 24.47 1.87
CA SER A 28 -4.08 24.94 2.51
C SER A 28 -5.12 25.52 1.52
N LYS A 29 -4.69 25.87 0.31
CA LYS A 29 -5.55 26.40 -0.78
C LYS A 29 -6.10 25.29 -1.69
N GLY A 30 -5.85 24.01 -1.38
CA GLY A 30 -6.31 22.87 -2.15
C GLY A 30 -5.51 22.58 -3.42
N LEU A 31 -4.35 23.24 -3.62
CA LEU A 31 -3.48 22.97 -4.76
C LEU A 31 -2.62 21.75 -4.49
N ASN A 32 -2.64 20.76 -5.38
CA ASN A 32 -1.69 19.66 -5.36
C ASN A 32 -0.30 20.14 -5.78
N THR A 33 0.60 20.24 -4.81
CA THR A 33 1.96 20.78 -5.00
C THR A 33 3.00 19.68 -5.26
N SER A 34 2.60 18.40 -5.31
CA SER A 34 3.52 17.27 -5.43
C SER A 34 4.42 17.34 -6.66
N ALA A 35 3.84 17.65 -7.83
CA ALA A 35 4.59 17.80 -9.08
C ALA A 35 5.58 18.96 -9.00
N ILE A 36 5.18 20.09 -8.39
CA ILE A 36 6.03 21.27 -8.22
C ILE A 36 7.20 20.96 -7.29
N LEU A 37 6.91 20.36 -6.13
CA LEU A 37 7.93 20.02 -5.13
C LEU A 37 8.94 19.00 -5.69
N GLY A 38 8.47 17.97 -6.39
CA GLY A 38 9.34 16.98 -6.99
C GLY A 38 10.21 17.56 -8.11
N PHE A 39 9.66 18.46 -8.92
CA PHE A 39 10.41 19.18 -9.95
C PHE A 39 11.51 20.07 -9.32
N CYS A 40 11.17 20.87 -8.30
CA CYS A 40 12.10 21.70 -7.57
C CYS A 40 13.21 20.91 -6.89
N ASN A 41 12.90 19.75 -6.31
CA ASN A 41 13.92 18.87 -5.73
C ASN A 41 14.89 18.36 -6.79
N THR A 42 14.38 17.89 -7.95
CA THR A 42 15.23 17.47 -9.07
C THR A 42 16.15 18.59 -9.55
N LEU A 43 15.58 19.78 -9.71
CA LEU A 43 16.34 20.96 -10.16
C LEU A 43 17.44 21.31 -9.17
N LYS A 44 17.12 21.34 -7.88
CA LYS A 44 18.10 21.60 -6.83
C LYS A 44 19.19 20.52 -6.78
N GLU A 45 18.82 19.27 -6.93
CA GLU A 45 19.78 18.18 -6.96
C GLU A 45 20.79 18.34 -8.11
N ILE A 46 20.33 18.67 -9.30
CA ILE A 46 21.20 18.92 -10.46
C ILE A 46 22.10 20.13 -10.21
N THR A 47 21.56 21.25 -9.75
CA THR A 47 22.35 22.47 -9.53
C THR A 47 23.38 22.30 -8.41
N ASP A 48 23.07 21.58 -7.35
CA ASP A 48 23.97 21.41 -6.21
C ASP A 48 25.04 20.33 -6.45
N LYS A 49 24.66 19.18 -7.04
CA LYS A 49 25.57 18.04 -7.22
C LYS A 49 26.41 18.15 -8.48
N GLU A 50 25.75 18.38 -9.60
CA GLU A 50 26.43 18.39 -10.92
C GLU A 50 27.07 19.74 -11.22
N LYS A 51 26.56 20.80 -10.60
CA LYS A 51 27.06 22.20 -10.75
C LYS A 51 27.28 22.57 -12.22
N PRO A 52 26.20 22.46 -13.03
CA PRO A 52 26.31 22.70 -14.45
C PRO A 52 26.75 24.15 -14.72
N THR A 53 27.56 24.36 -15.78
CA THR A 53 27.85 25.67 -16.27
C THR A 53 26.66 26.29 -16.99
N TYR A 54 25.92 25.41 -17.70
CA TYR A 54 24.74 25.79 -18.49
C TYR A 54 23.57 24.85 -18.18
N ILE A 55 22.36 25.42 -18.21
CA ILE A 55 21.14 24.66 -17.92
C ILE A 55 19.97 25.24 -18.72
N GLY A 56 19.08 24.36 -19.22
CA GLY A 56 17.82 24.72 -19.86
C GLY A 56 16.75 23.68 -19.66
N VAL A 57 15.48 24.10 -19.65
CA VAL A 57 14.33 23.22 -19.45
C VAL A 57 13.39 23.31 -20.63
N ALA A 58 13.19 22.21 -21.36
CA ALA A 58 12.33 22.16 -22.52
C ALA A 58 10.89 21.74 -22.16
N PHE A 59 9.91 22.43 -22.77
CA PHE A 59 8.49 22.14 -22.64
C PHE A 59 7.88 21.85 -24.00
N ASP A 60 6.94 20.92 -24.07
CA ASP A 60 6.09 20.71 -25.22
C ASP A 60 5.09 21.88 -25.36
N GLU A 61 4.84 22.31 -26.57
CA GLU A 61 3.89 23.38 -26.86
C GLU A 61 3.00 23.03 -28.07
N GLY A 62 1.77 22.67 -27.78
CA GLY A 62 0.71 22.49 -28.78
C GLY A 62 0.86 21.26 -29.68
N LYS A 63 0.30 21.35 -30.90
CA LYS A 63 0.39 20.29 -31.90
C LYS A 63 1.70 20.41 -32.69
N THR A 64 2.28 19.27 -33.01
CA THR A 64 3.58 19.18 -33.68
C THR A 64 3.44 18.59 -35.08
N PHE A 65 4.48 18.67 -35.88
CA PHE A 65 4.53 18.11 -37.25
C PHE A 65 4.20 16.60 -37.28
N ARG A 66 4.44 15.85 -36.16
CA ARG A 66 4.09 14.45 -36.05
C ARG A 66 2.57 14.24 -36.04
N HIS A 67 1.83 15.10 -35.35
CA HIS A 67 0.38 15.07 -35.33
C HIS A 67 -0.26 15.40 -36.72
N GLU A 68 0.43 16.25 -37.47
CA GLU A 68 -0.02 16.60 -38.85
C GLU A 68 0.26 15.45 -39.82
N ALA A 69 1.43 14.81 -39.72
CA ALA A 69 1.81 13.69 -40.59
C ALA A 69 1.03 12.40 -40.27
N PHE A 70 0.72 12.17 -39.00
CA PHE A 70 0.02 10.97 -38.55
C PHE A 70 -0.99 11.30 -37.44
N PRO A 71 -2.22 11.62 -37.77
CA PRO A 71 -3.25 12.03 -36.79
C PRO A 71 -3.49 11.05 -35.63
N PRO A 72 -3.27 9.71 -35.76
CA PRO A 72 -3.34 8.80 -34.62
C PRO A 72 -2.19 8.91 -33.61
N TYR A 73 -1.10 9.64 -33.91
CA TYR A 73 0.03 9.83 -33.04
C TYR A 73 -0.40 10.41 -31.68
N LYS A 74 -0.02 9.73 -30.61
CA LYS A 74 -0.37 10.08 -29.20
C LYS A 74 -1.88 10.21 -28.93
N ALA A 75 -2.77 9.84 -29.88
CA ALA A 75 -4.23 9.97 -29.74
C ALA A 75 -4.83 9.10 -28.62
N GLN A 76 -4.12 8.09 -28.17
CA GLN A 76 -4.53 7.21 -27.06
C GLN A 76 -4.04 7.68 -25.67
N ARG A 77 -3.21 8.73 -25.63
CA ARG A 77 -2.78 9.32 -24.37
C ARG A 77 -3.96 9.93 -23.63
N GLU A 78 -4.09 9.62 -22.35
CA GLU A 78 -5.07 10.28 -21.49
C GLU A 78 -4.80 11.78 -21.45
N ALA A 79 -5.83 12.58 -21.26
CA ALA A 79 -5.67 14.03 -21.10
C ALA A 79 -4.75 14.31 -19.89
N THR A 80 -3.86 15.29 -20.03
CA THR A 80 -2.99 15.73 -18.94
C THR A 80 -3.83 16.01 -17.69
N PRO A 81 -3.50 15.39 -16.53
CA PRO A 81 -4.20 15.65 -15.28
C PRO A 81 -4.30 17.15 -14.98
N GLU A 82 -5.43 17.58 -14.43
CA GLU A 82 -5.67 18.99 -14.13
C GLU A 82 -4.63 19.56 -13.15
N ASP A 83 -4.25 18.75 -12.16
CA ASP A 83 -3.20 19.12 -11.21
C ASP A 83 -1.86 19.44 -11.87
N ILE A 84 -1.50 18.71 -12.93
CA ILE A 84 -0.30 19.00 -13.71
C ILE A 84 -0.46 20.31 -14.47
N LYS A 85 -1.63 20.55 -15.08
CA LYS A 85 -1.89 21.82 -15.77
C LYS A 85 -1.80 23.02 -14.81
N LEU A 86 -2.28 22.85 -13.59
CA LEU A 86 -2.17 23.86 -12.53
C LEU A 86 -0.75 24.02 -12.00
N ALA A 87 0.06 22.97 -12.01
CA ALA A 87 1.45 23.02 -11.54
C ALA A 87 2.40 23.72 -12.53
N VAL A 88 2.19 23.56 -13.84
CA VAL A 88 3.08 24.08 -14.89
C VAL A 88 3.32 25.59 -14.80
N PRO A 89 2.33 26.48 -14.60
CA PRO A 89 2.58 27.89 -14.41
C PRO A 89 3.54 28.20 -13.26
N PHE A 90 3.35 27.58 -12.09
CA PHE A 90 4.24 27.76 -10.94
C PHE A 90 5.67 27.27 -11.22
N ILE A 91 5.81 26.15 -11.93
CA ILE A 91 7.14 25.65 -12.33
C ILE A 91 7.83 26.64 -13.26
N LYS A 92 7.11 27.24 -14.22
CA LYS A 92 7.66 28.29 -15.11
C LYS A 92 8.05 29.55 -14.34
N GLU A 93 7.24 30.00 -13.38
CA GLU A 93 7.57 31.13 -12.49
C GLU A 93 8.83 30.87 -11.65
N ILE A 94 8.99 29.63 -11.15
CA ILE A 94 10.18 29.21 -10.39
C ILE A 94 11.42 29.22 -11.31
N LEU A 95 11.30 28.65 -12.51
CA LEU A 95 12.40 28.68 -13.49
C LEU A 95 12.82 30.12 -13.86
N GLU A 96 11.85 31.02 -14.07
CA GLU A 96 12.12 32.44 -14.30
C GLU A 96 12.85 33.08 -13.12
N ALA A 97 12.40 32.84 -11.88
CA ALA A 97 13.06 33.32 -10.67
C ALA A 97 14.45 32.72 -10.45
N MET A 98 14.71 31.53 -11.00
CA MET A 98 16.03 30.87 -11.00
C MET A 98 16.92 31.30 -12.18
N HIS A 99 16.45 32.17 -13.05
CA HIS A 99 17.12 32.57 -14.30
C HIS A 99 17.46 31.37 -15.21
N ILE A 100 16.59 30.30 -15.18
CA ILE A 100 16.74 29.14 -16.04
C ILE A 100 15.78 29.27 -17.21
N PRO A 101 16.30 29.29 -18.45
CA PRO A 101 15.45 29.49 -19.62
C PRO A 101 14.50 28.29 -19.86
N VAL A 102 13.25 28.66 -20.18
CA VAL A 102 12.24 27.75 -20.70
C VAL A 102 12.43 27.66 -22.21
N LEU A 103 12.71 26.48 -22.72
CA LEU A 103 13.01 26.23 -24.11
C LEU A 103 11.75 25.65 -24.79
N VAL A 104 11.28 26.35 -25.81
CA VAL A 104 10.11 25.91 -26.61
C VAL A 104 10.33 26.23 -28.07
N ALA A 105 9.82 25.41 -28.96
CA ALA A 105 9.79 25.68 -30.41
C ALA A 105 8.41 25.28 -30.97
N PRO A 106 7.61 26.24 -31.46
CA PRO A 106 6.29 25.94 -32.01
C PRO A 106 6.33 24.91 -33.14
N GLY A 107 5.50 23.88 -33.07
CA GLY A 107 5.45 22.79 -34.03
C GLY A 107 6.44 21.65 -33.81
N PHE A 108 7.29 21.73 -32.79
CA PHE A 108 8.23 20.70 -32.38
C PHE A 108 7.96 20.23 -30.93
N GLU A 109 8.42 19.04 -30.59
CA GLU A 109 8.35 18.51 -29.23
C GLU A 109 9.60 18.91 -28.41
N ALA A 110 9.51 18.81 -27.09
CA ALA A 110 10.64 19.04 -26.18
C ALA A 110 11.86 18.17 -26.56
N ASP A 111 11.62 16.95 -27.03
CA ASP A 111 12.65 16.01 -27.48
C ASP A 111 13.45 16.57 -28.63
N ASP A 112 12.77 17.19 -29.62
CA ASP A 112 13.40 17.79 -30.79
C ASP A 112 14.25 19.02 -30.42
N VAL A 113 13.75 19.83 -29.48
CA VAL A 113 14.45 20.99 -28.93
C VAL A 113 15.71 20.55 -28.19
N ILE A 114 15.59 19.58 -27.27
CA ILE A 114 16.72 19.02 -26.54
C ILE A 114 17.71 18.37 -27.48
N GLY A 115 17.22 17.56 -28.44
CA GLY A 115 18.06 16.88 -29.41
C GLY A 115 18.90 17.85 -30.25
N THR A 116 18.29 18.94 -30.73
CA THR A 116 18.95 19.95 -31.52
C THR A 116 20.06 20.67 -30.73
N LEU A 117 19.74 21.12 -29.52
CA LEU A 117 20.70 21.84 -28.69
C LEU A 117 21.81 20.93 -28.16
N ALA A 118 21.48 19.67 -27.80
CA ALA A 118 22.46 18.72 -27.32
C ALA A 118 23.53 18.39 -28.39
N ILE A 119 23.09 18.26 -29.65
CA ILE A 119 24.03 18.03 -30.75
C ILE A 119 24.92 19.23 -31.01
N GLN A 120 24.32 20.45 -31.09
CA GLN A 120 25.11 21.68 -31.26
C GLN A 120 26.12 21.88 -30.13
N ALA A 121 25.75 21.57 -28.89
CA ALA A 121 26.63 21.69 -27.74
C ALA A 121 27.76 20.64 -27.74
N GLY A 122 27.42 19.38 -28.07
CA GLY A 122 28.40 18.31 -28.20
C GLY A 122 29.43 18.58 -29.29
N GLU A 123 29.01 19.12 -30.45
CA GLU A 123 29.88 19.57 -31.54
C GLU A 123 30.76 20.77 -31.13
N ALA A 124 30.29 21.60 -30.24
CA ALA A 124 31.08 22.68 -29.62
C ALA A 124 32.03 22.20 -28.51
N GLY A 125 32.08 20.91 -28.22
CA GLY A 125 32.95 20.31 -27.22
C GLY A 125 32.47 20.47 -25.77
N ILE A 126 31.18 20.72 -25.56
CA ILE A 126 30.55 20.84 -24.24
C ILE A 126 29.96 19.49 -23.82
N GLU A 127 30.34 19.01 -22.64
CA GLU A 127 29.68 17.79 -22.07
C GLU A 127 28.21 18.10 -21.81
N THR A 128 27.33 17.47 -22.58
CA THR A 128 25.89 17.69 -22.55
C THR A 128 25.14 16.48 -21.99
N TYR A 129 24.32 16.72 -20.98
CA TYR A 129 23.52 15.72 -20.28
C TYR A 129 22.03 15.98 -20.50
N MET A 130 21.36 15.04 -21.14
CA MET A 130 19.92 15.07 -21.38
C MET A 130 19.19 14.34 -20.22
N LEU A 131 18.50 15.08 -19.35
CA LEU A 131 17.79 14.52 -18.21
C LEU A 131 16.39 14.10 -18.62
N THR A 132 16.21 12.81 -18.84
CA THR A 132 14.95 12.18 -19.21
C THR A 132 14.95 10.68 -18.88
N PRO A 133 13.81 10.07 -18.50
CA PRO A 133 13.66 8.61 -18.43
C PRO A 133 13.40 7.97 -19.79
N ASP A 134 13.12 8.76 -20.83
CA ASP A 134 12.70 8.27 -22.14
C ASP A 134 13.82 7.58 -22.89
N LYS A 135 13.59 6.33 -23.26
CA LYS A 135 14.52 5.47 -24.01
C LYS A 135 14.85 6.00 -25.41
N ASP A 136 13.96 6.84 -25.98
CA ASP A 136 14.07 7.28 -27.35
C ASP A 136 15.22 8.28 -27.54
N TYR A 137 15.61 8.98 -26.47
CA TYR A 137 16.83 9.80 -26.44
C TYR A 137 18.13 9.02 -26.64
N GLY A 138 18.10 7.71 -26.53
CA GLY A 138 19.24 6.85 -26.84
C GLY A 138 19.79 7.04 -28.24
N GLN A 139 18.99 7.47 -29.20
CA GLN A 139 19.37 7.76 -30.58
C GLN A 139 20.29 8.99 -30.73
N LEU A 140 20.28 9.89 -29.73
CA LEU A 140 21.05 11.15 -29.75
C LEU A 140 22.44 11.01 -29.15
N ILE A 141 22.72 9.92 -28.47
CA ILE A 141 23.98 9.69 -27.75
C ILE A 141 25.15 9.60 -28.72
N ARG A 142 26.16 10.43 -28.47
CA ARG A 142 27.43 10.49 -29.21
C ARG A 142 28.53 11.05 -28.34
N GLU A 143 29.68 11.37 -28.89
CA GLU A 143 30.77 12.04 -28.20
C GLU A 143 30.26 13.36 -27.58
N ASN A 144 30.54 13.60 -26.30
CA ASN A 144 30.08 14.70 -25.46
C ASN A 144 28.57 14.82 -25.26
N VAL A 145 27.74 13.85 -25.68
CA VAL A 145 26.28 13.86 -25.48
C VAL A 145 25.85 12.59 -24.76
N TYR A 146 25.31 12.73 -23.59
CA TYR A 146 24.95 11.65 -22.66
C TYR A 146 23.50 11.74 -22.24
N MET A 147 22.84 10.59 -22.00
CA MET A 147 21.60 10.53 -21.25
C MET A 147 21.90 10.55 -19.75
N TYR A 148 21.19 11.38 -19.01
CA TYR A 148 21.19 11.41 -17.54
C TYR A 148 19.85 10.85 -17.06
N ARG A 149 19.80 9.51 -16.88
CA ARG A 149 18.55 8.78 -16.65
C ARG A 149 18.32 8.53 -15.17
N PRO A 150 17.16 8.96 -14.63
CA PRO A 150 16.78 8.67 -13.25
C PRO A 150 16.62 7.17 -12.99
N ARG A 151 17.17 6.64 -11.89
CA ARG A 151 17.00 5.26 -11.44
C ARG A 151 15.70 5.05 -10.68
N HIS A 152 15.20 3.81 -10.71
CA HIS A 152 14.28 3.32 -9.68
C HIS A 152 15.09 3.12 -8.39
N GLY A 153 14.70 3.78 -7.29
CA GLY A 153 15.44 3.70 -6.03
C GLY A 153 16.37 4.89 -5.74
N GLY A 154 16.39 5.89 -6.60
CA GLY A 154 17.16 7.13 -6.43
C GLY A 154 18.47 7.18 -7.19
N GLY A 155 18.98 8.41 -7.41
CA GLY A 155 20.17 8.66 -8.22
C GLY A 155 19.93 8.58 -9.71
N TYR A 156 21.01 8.63 -10.49
CA TYR A 156 20.97 8.69 -11.95
C TYR A 156 22.02 7.78 -12.57
N ASP A 157 21.69 7.27 -13.76
CA ASP A 157 22.65 6.60 -14.65
C ASP A 157 23.13 7.58 -15.72
N ILE A 158 24.42 7.69 -15.92
CA ILE A 158 24.98 8.36 -17.09
C ILE A 158 25.14 7.26 -18.16
N ILE A 159 24.43 7.44 -19.26
CA ILE A 159 24.42 6.48 -20.36
C ILE A 159 25.08 7.12 -21.55
N GLY A 160 26.23 6.62 -21.90
CA GLY A 160 27.00 7.00 -23.08
C GLY A 160 26.83 5.98 -24.23
N GLN A 161 27.63 6.18 -25.26
CA GLN A 161 27.55 5.38 -26.48
C GLN A 161 27.76 3.87 -26.23
N LYS A 162 28.76 3.54 -25.42
CA LYS A 162 29.07 2.14 -25.10
C LYS A 162 27.92 1.46 -24.34
N GLU A 163 27.33 2.14 -23.38
CA GLU A 163 26.22 1.59 -22.58
C GLU A 163 24.99 1.30 -23.45
N ILE A 164 24.69 2.12 -24.46
CA ILE A 164 23.59 1.90 -25.41
C ILE A 164 23.92 0.75 -26.36
N GLU A 165 25.12 0.74 -26.91
CA GLU A 165 25.57 -0.30 -27.83
C GLU A 165 25.57 -1.67 -27.13
N ASP A 166 26.14 -1.77 -25.94
CA ASP A 166 26.15 -2.98 -25.12
C ASP A 166 24.72 -3.44 -24.72
N LYS A 167 23.86 -2.48 -24.32
CA LYS A 167 22.48 -2.78 -23.89
C LYS A 167 21.64 -3.43 -25.00
N TYR A 168 21.71 -2.87 -26.19
CA TYR A 168 20.91 -3.36 -27.31
C TYR A 168 21.67 -4.31 -28.22
N GLY A 169 22.98 -4.47 -28.06
CA GLY A 169 23.83 -5.28 -28.92
C GLY A 169 23.87 -4.76 -30.37
N ILE A 170 23.90 -3.44 -30.56
CA ILE A 170 23.94 -2.72 -31.85
C ILE A 170 25.30 -2.09 -32.09
N ALA A 171 25.61 -1.78 -33.33
CA ALA A 171 26.89 -1.23 -33.72
C ALA A 171 27.02 0.29 -33.52
N SER A 172 25.93 1.00 -33.35
CA SER A 172 25.88 2.45 -33.15
C SER A 172 24.60 2.86 -32.43
N ALA A 173 24.68 3.83 -31.52
CA ALA A 173 23.54 4.39 -30.82
C ALA A 173 22.46 4.94 -31.78
N HIS A 174 22.85 5.43 -32.96
CA HIS A 174 21.91 5.91 -33.98
C HIS A 174 20.95 4.81 -34.47
N GLN A 175 21.33 3.54 -34.41
CA GLN A 175 20.46 2.41 -34.79
C GLN A 175 19.26 2.21 -33.82
N VAL A 176 19.22 2.92 -32.69
CA VAL A 176 18.03 2.95 -31.81
C VAL A 176 16.80 3.41 -32.58
N ILE A 177 16.95 4.36 -33.54
CA ILE A 177 15.84 4.79 -34.43
C ILE A 177 15.25 3.60 -35.18
N ASP A 178 16.11 2.76 -35.75
CA ASP A 178 15.70 1.61 -36.55
C ASP A 178 15.05 0.53 -35.67
N LEU A 179 15.54 0.34 -34.43
CA LEU A 179 14.91 -0.57 -33.48
C LEU A 179 13.49 -0.10 -33.16
N LEU A 180 13.30 1.18 -32.84
CA LEU A 180 12.02 1.78 -32.53
C LEU A 180 11.05 1.71 -33.73
N ALA A 181 11.55 1.96 -34.93
CA ALA A 181 10.79 1.86 -36.16
C ALA A 181 10.23 0.45 -36.40
N LEU A 182 11.02 -0.58 -36.09
CA LEU A 182 10.59 -1.98 -36.22
C LEU A 182 9.65 -2.43 -35.10
N MET A 183 9.92 -2.01 -33.85
CA MET A 183 9.13 -2.41 -32.70
C MET A 183 7.77 -1.71 -32.66
N GLY A 184 7.69 -0.48 -33.15
CA GLY A 184 6.57 0.41 -32.87
C GLY A 184 6.52 0.85 -31.40
N ASP A 185 5.62 1.77 -31.09
CA ASP A 185 5.35 2.17 -29.70
C ASP A 185 3.87 2.33 -29.46
N SER A 186 3.34 1.56 -28.50
CA SER A 186 1.94 1.62 -28.10
C SER A 186 1.58 2.87 -27.29
N ALA A 187 2.54 3.50 -26.61
CA ALA A 187 2.33 4.71 -25.83
C ALA A 187 2.20 5.94 -26.75
N ASP A 188 2.97 5.96 -27.83
CA ASP A 188 2.95 7.01 -28.84
C ASP A 188 2.07 6.63 -30.05
N ASN A 189 1.52 5.43 -30.02
CA ASN A 189 0.55 4.92 -31.00
C ASN A 189 1.07 4.93 -32.44
N TYR A 190 2.29 4.41 -32.67
CA TYR A 190 2.77 4.14 -34.01
C TYR A 190 3.05 2.63 -34.23
N PRO A 191 2.79 2.09 -35.45
CA PRO A 191 2.51 0.67 -35.62
C PRO A 191 3.71 -0.26 -35.55
N GLY A 192 4.89 0.15 -36.04
CA GLY A 192 6.02 -0.74 -36.22
C GLY A 192 5.79 -1.88 -37.22
N CYS A 193 6.60 -2.93 -37.18
CA CYS A 193 6.40 -4.14 -37.93
C CYS A 193 5.61 -5.17 -37.08
N PRO A 194 4.41 -5.62 -37.47
CA PRO A 194 3.55 -6.47 -36.65
C PRO A 194 4.24 -7.77 -36.23
N GLY A 195 4.34 -7.96 -34.88
CA GLY A 195 4.95 -9.13 -34.27
C GLY A 195 6.48 -9.18 -34.35
N VAL A 196 7.13 -8.02 -34.49
CA VAL A 196 8.55 -7.80 -34.29
C VAL A 196 8.75 -7.12 -32.94
N GLY A 197 9.28 -7.84 -31.97
CA GLY A 197 9.69 -7.28 -30.67
C GLY A 197 11.19 -7.02 -30.62
N GLU A 198 11.68 -6.47 -29.51
CA GLU A 198 13.07 -6.02 -29.32
C GLU A 198 14.11 -7.01 -29.80
N LYS A 199 14.06 -8.27 -29.34
CA LYS A 199 15.05 -9.30 -29.74
C LYS A 199 15.07 -9.56 -31.25
N THR A 200 13.91 -9.46 -31.89
CA THR A 200 13.82 -9.68 -33.35
C THR A 200 14.30 -8.44 -34.09
N ALA A 201 13.96 -7.26 -33.64
CA ALA A 201 14.42 -6.00 -34.19
C ALA A 201 15.93 -5.88 -34.13
N VAL A 202 16.53 -6.16 -32.95
CA VAL A 202 18.01 -6.20 -32.79
C VAL A 202 18.67 -7.15 -33.77
N LYS A 203 18.12 -8.37 -33.95
CA LYS A 203 18.66 -9.34 -34.89
C LYS A 203 18.60 -8.81 -36.32
N LEU A 204 17.46 -8.23 -36.71
CA LEU A 204 17.30 -7.70 -38.09
C LEU A 204 18.21 -6.49 -38.34
N ILE A 205 18.35 -5.59 -37.36
CA ILE A 205 19.24 -4.43 -37.54
C ILE A 205 20.72 -4.83 -37.54
N ASN A 206 21.12 -5.80 -36.77
CA ASN A 206 22.47 -6.33 -36.83
C ASN A 206 22.78 -7.06 -38.16
N GLU A 207 21.78 -7.66 -38.78
CA GLU A 207 21.94 -8.36 -40.06
C GLU A 207 21.93 -7.39 -41.26
N PHE A 208 21.03 -6.39 -41.23
CA PHE A 208 20.78 -5.47 -42.36
C PHE A 208 21.33 -4.06 -42.18
N GLY A 209 21.66 -3.67 -40.94
CA GLY A 209 22.23 -2.36 -40.60
C GLY A 209 21.19 -1.25 -40.40
N SER A 210 20.12 -1.19 -41.20
CA SER A 210 19.03 -0.22 -41.08
C SER A 210 17.71 -0.75 -41.60
N CYS A 211 16.62 -0.06 -41.31
CA CYS A 211 15.28 -0.38 -41.84
C CYS A 211 15.21 -0.29 -43.36
N GLU A 212 15.86 0.69 -43.96
CA GLU A 212 15.89 0.85 -45.41
C GLU A 212 16.54 -0.38 -46.07
N ASN A 213 17.73 -0.75 -45.61
CA ASN A 213 18.42 -1.93 -46.08
C ASN A 213 17.64 -3.23 -45.84
N LEU A 214 16.93 -3.33 -44.73
CA LEU A 214 16.07 -4.46 -44.43
C LEU A 214 14.91 -4.56 -45.47
N ILE A 215 14.27 -3.43 -45.77
CA ILE A 215 13.18 -3.37 -46.74
C ILE A 215 13.67 -3.71 -48.13
N GLU A 216 14.77 -3.12 -48.59
CA GLU A 216 15.36 -3.38 -49.92
C GLU A 216 15.81 -4.83 -50.09
N ASN A 217 16.29 -5.45 -49.02
CA ASN A 217 16.78 -6.81 -49.00
C ASN A 217 15.81 -7.83 -48.36
N SER A 218 14.53 -7.52 -48.27
CA SER A 218 13.51 -8.38 -47.66
C SER A 218 13.42 -9.78 -48.31
N ASN A 219 13.86 -9.92 -49.58
CA ASN A 219 13.97 -11.18 -50.31
C ASN A 219 14.96 -12.18 -49.69
N GLN A 220 15.89 -11.71 -48.84
CA GLN A 220 16.84 -12.58 -48.12
C GLN A 220 16.21 -13.19 -46.86
N LEU A 221 15.09 -12.63 -46.40
CA LEU A 221 14.32 -13.19 -45.28
C LEU A 221 13.54 -14.43 -45.72
N LYS A 222 13.30 -15.36 -44.77
CA LYS A 222 12.60 -16.63 -45.05
C LYS A 222 11.24 -16.67 -44.34
N GLY A 223 10.26 -17.31 -45.01
CA GLY A 223 8.94 -17.61 -44.45
C GLY A 223 8.17 -16.38 -43.93
N LYS A 224 7.46 -16.52 -42.81
CA LYS A 224 6.57 -15.50 -42.29
C LYS A 224 7.25 -14.15 -41.94
N MET A 225 8.56 -14.14 -41.75
CA MET A 225 9.25 -12.89 -41.47
C MET A 225 9.34 -11.99 -42.69
N ARG A 226 9.59 -12.61 -43.86
CA ARG A 226 9.58 -11.91 -45.14
C ARG A 226 8.19 -11.27 -45.39
N GLU A 227 7.13 -12.08 -45.26
CA GLU A 227 5.77 -11.63 -45.45
C GLU A 227 5.40 -10.43 -44.53
N LYS A 228 5.86 -10.49 -43.29
CA LYS A 228 5.65 -9.42 -42.30
C LYS A 228 6.33 -8.12 -42.68
N VAL A 229 7.60 -8.19 -43.08
CA VAL A 229 8.38 -7.00 -43.42
C VAL A 229 7.86 -6.40 -44.73
N GLU A 230 7.61 -7.22 -45.75
CA GLU A 230 7.05 -6.78 -47.04
C GLU A 230 5.64 -6.20 -46.90
N GLY A 231 4.83 -6.77 -45.99
CA GLY A 231 3.47 -6.26 -45.68
C GLY A 231 3.42 -5.01 -44.81
N ALA A 232 4.52 -4.65 -44.11
CA ALA A 232 4.57 -3.54 -43.15
C ALA A 232 5.49 -2.39 -43.60
N VAL A 233 5.85 -2.32 -44.88
CA VAL A 233 6.81 -1.33 -45.39
C VAL A 233 6.41 0.10 -45.05
N GLU A 234 5.15 0.48 -45.26
CA GLU A 234 4.64 1.83 -44.97
C GLU A 234 4.55 2.08 -43.47
N ASP A 235 4.17 1.06 -42.68
CA ASP A 235 4.12 1.10 -41.22
C ASP A 235 5.52 1.32 -40.63
N ILE A 236 6.54 0.64 -41.15
CA ILE A 236 7.94 0.80 -40.71
C ILE A 236 8.44 2.21 -41.05
N LYS A 237 8.14 2.71 -42.26
CA LYS A 237 8.56 4.07 -42.69
C LYS A 237 7.92 5.16 -41.83
N ILE A 238 6.62 5.08 -41.61
CA ILE A 238 5.92 6.07 -40.77
C ILE A 238 6.39 5.99 -39.32
N SER A 239 6.62 4.78 -38.80
CA SER A 239 7.16 4.57 -37.45
C SER A 239 8.57 5.13 -37.32
N LYS A 240 9.43 4.96 -38.31
CA LYS A 240 10.76 5.57 -38.32
C LYS A 240 10.68 7.09 -38.32
N PHE A 241 9.80 7.67 -39.14
CA PHE A 241 9.57 9.12 -39.17
C PHE A 241 9.10 9.65 -37.81
N LEU A 242 8.16 8.97 -37.14
CA LEU A 242 7.59 9.38 -35.86
C LEU A 242 8.58 9.18 -34.69
N ALA A 243 9.35 8.11 -34.70
CA ALA A 243 10.35 7.82 -33.68
C ALA A 243 11.63 8.66 -33.79
N THR A 244 11.86 9.30 -34.95
CA THR A 244 13.05 10.12 -35.15
C THR A 244 12.94 11.46 -34.44
N ILE A 245 13.83 11.72 -33.49
CA ILE A 245 13.98 13.03 -32.85
C ILE A 245 14.67 13.96 -33.85
N ARG A 246 14.04 15.09 -34.17
CA ARG A 246 14.58 16.09 -35.08
C ARG A 246 15.71 16.83 -34.39
N THR A 247 16.76 17.08 -35.14
CA THR A 247 17.97 17.78 -34.66
C THR A 247 18.26 19.05 -35.47
N ASP A 248 17.26 19.47 -36.23
CA ASP A 248 17.30 20.62 -37.13
C ASP A 248 16.18 21.63 -36.80
N VAL A 249 15.73 21.68 -35.55
CA VAL A 249 14.80 22.71 -35.08
C VAL A 249 15.40 24.08 -35.36
N PRO A 250 14.62 25.06 -35.86
CA PRO A 250 15.16 26.40 -36.21
C PRO A 250 15.49 27.21 -34.96
N MET A 251 16.46 26.74 -34.20
CA MET A 251 17.02 27.38 -33.01
C MET A 251 18.53 27.19 -32.96
N SER A 252 19.23 28.15 -32.34
CA SER A 252 20.69 28.08 -32.15
C SER A 252 21.04 27.98 -30.67
N LEU A 253 22.14 27.32 -30.38
CA LEU A 253 22.72 27.26 -29.04
C LEU A 253 23.17 28.64 -28.59
N ASP A 254 22.48 29.19 -27.60
CA ASP A 254 22.87 30.46 -26.96
C ASP A 254 23.37 30.20 -25.54
N LEU A 255 24.70 30.09 -25.41
CA LEU A 255 25.35 29.78 -24.14
C LEU A 255 25.21 30.89 -23.11
N GLU A 256 25.06 32.14 -23.53
CA GLU A 256 24.88 33.24 -22.57
C GLU A 256 23.51 33.15 -21.89
N THR A 257 22.48 32.82 -22.65
CA THR A 257 21.13 32.60 -22.10
C THR A 257 21.04 31.32 -21.23
N LEU A 258 21.77 30.26 -21.59
CA LEU A 258 21.78 28.99 -20.86
C LEU A 258 22.66 29.01 -19.61
N LYS A 259 23.49 30.03 -19.42
CA LYS A 259 24.45 30.14 -18.32
C LYS A 259 23.73 30.17 -16.98
N LEU A 260 24.05 29.25 -16.08
CA LEU A 260 23.46 29.21 -14.74
C LEU A 260 23.85 30.47 -13.95
N GLN A 261 22.84 31.20 -13.51
CA GLN A 261 22.99 32.43 -12.74
C GLN A 261 22.50 32.25 -11.31
N ALA A 262 22.84 33.18 -10.42
CA ALA A 262 22.29 33.23 -9.08
C ALA A 262 20.79 33.51 -9.15
N PRO A 263 19.95 32.78 -8.38
CA PRO A 263 18.51 32.97 -8.40
C PRO A 263 18.08 34.30 -7.74
N ASP A 264 16.92 34.81 -8.14
CA ASP A 264 16.19 35.85 -7.42
C ASP A 264 15.57 35.28 -6.15
N GLU A 265 16.29 35.39 -5.03
CA GLU A 265 15.89 34.81 -3.75
C GLU A 265 14.59 35.39 -3.19
N GLU A 266 14.32 36.70 -3.42
CA GLU A 266 13.09 37.37 -2.95
C GLU A 266 11.89 36.86 -3.71
N LYS A 267 11.98 36.73 -5.04
CA LYS A 267 10.93 36.20 -5.90
C LYS A 267 10.65 34.71 -5.58
N LEU A 268 11.69 33.90 -5.43
CA LEU A 268 11.57 32.51 -5.04
C LEU A 268 10.90 32.33 -3.66
N ARG A 269 11.29 33.15 -2.69
CA ARG A 269 10.69 33.11 -1.35
C ARG A 269 9.20 33.40 -1.42
N ALA A 270 8.78 34.43 -2.16
CA ALA A 270 7.37 34.75 -2.34
C ALA A 270 6.57 33.60 -3.01
N ILE A 271 7.14 32.94 -4.03
CA ILE A 271 6.52 31.79 -4.70
C ILE A 271 6.42 30.61 -3.72
N PHE A 272 7.48 30.29 -3.00
CA PHE A 272 7.50 29.16 -2.06
C PHE A 272 6.60 29.39 -0.84
N GLU A 273 6.46 30.61 -0.35
CA GLU A 273 5.49 30.98 0.68
C GLU A 273 4.05 30.79 0.19
N ASN A 274 3.76 31.22 -1.05
CA ASN A 274 2.46 31.00 -1.68
C ASN A 274 2.12 29.51 -1.85
N LEU A 275 3.12 28.66 -2.10
CA LEU A 275 3.00 27.19 -2.21
C LEU A 275 3.05 26.48 -0.85
N GLU A 276 3.35 27.21 0.24
CA GLU A 276 3.53 26.68 1.61
C GLU A 276 4.72 25.74 1.77
N PHE A 277 5.77 25.97 0.99
CA PHE A 277 7.01 25.18 1.02
C PHE A 277 7.98 25.63 2.12
N LYS A 278 7.52 25.83 3.36
CA LYS A 278 8.32 26.39 4.46
C LYS A 278 9.70 25.73 4.62
N ARG A 279 9.73 24.40 4.82
CA ARG A 279 10.99 23.63 4.98
C ARG A 279 11.85 23.63 3.72
N PHE A 280 11.23 23.60 2.56
CA PHE A 280 11.93 23.64 1.29
C PHE A 280 12.55 25.03 1.05
N THR A 281 11.88 26.11 1.44
CA THR A 281 12.37 27.49 1.38
C THR A 281 13.63 27.66 2.23
N GLU A 282 13.60 27.21 3.48
CA GLU A 282 14.76 27.28 4.37
C GLU A 282 15.96 26.54 3.79
N ARG A 283 15.75 25.36 3.27
CA ARG A 283 16.79 24.53 2.67
C ARG A 283 17.29 25.06 1.32
N PHE A 284 16.42 25.69 0.53
CA PHE A 284 16.74 26.18 -0.81
C PHE A 284 17.46 27.53 -0.77
N LEU A 285 17.04 28.46 0.12
CA LEU A 285 17.47 29.84 0.16
C LEU A 285 18.45 30.16 1.29
N ASN A 286 18.41 29.44 2.43
CA ASN A 286 19.33 29.75 3.54
C ASN A 286 20.70 29.11 3.31
N LYS A 287 21.57 29.80 2.65
CA LYS A 287 23.02 29.58 2.76
C LYS A 287 23.48 30.12 4.10
N SER A 288 23.46 29.26 5.14
CA SER A 288 24.15 29.62 6.39
C SER A 288 25.62 29.88 6.07
N GLU A 289 26.09 31.08 6.32
CA GLU A 289 27.50 31.39 6.42
C GLU A 289 28.11 30.59 7.57
N ASN A 290 28.51 29.36 7.27
CA ASN A 290 29.42 28.65 8.14
C ASN A 290 30.45 27.86 7.34
N LYS A 291 31.67 28.20 7.66
CA LYS A 291 32.91 27.73 7.07
C LYS A 291 32.96 26.18 7.06
N SER A 292 33.30 25.66 5.89
CA SER A 292 33.99 24.39 5.67
C SER A 292 33.42 23.14 6.34
N LYS A 293 32.48 22.49 5.67
CA LYS A 293 32.34 21.02 5.64
C LYS A 293 31.71 20.62 4.30
N PRO A 294 32.06 19.45 3.73
CA PRO A 294 31.70 19.07 2.37
C PRO A 294 30.21 18.75 2.22
N ALA A 295 29.74 18.91 0.98
CA ALA A 295 28.36 18.88 0.56
C ALA A 295 27.61 17.56 0.87
N ASN A 296 26.41 17.72 1.35
CA ASN A 296 25.45 16.66 1.68
C ASN A 296 24.80 16.05 0.44
N ASN A 297 24.77 14.75 0.38
CA ASN A 297 23.89 13.97 -0.49
C ASN A 297 22.55 13.75 0.19
N GLN A 298 21.47 14.23 -0.41
CA GLN A 298 20.12 13.83 0.00
C GLN A 298 19.64 12.67 -0.83
N PRO A 299 18.85 11.75 -0.22
CA PRO A 299 18.13 10.74 -1.00
C PRO A 299 17.13 11.46 -1.92
N SER A 300 17.10 11.03 -3.19
CA SER A 300 16.08 11.53 -4.10
C SER A 300 14.70 11.12 -3.59
N LEU A 301 13.74 12.02 -3.68
CA LEU A 301 12.34 11.86 -3.28
C LEU A 301 11.64 10.63 -3.91
N PHE A 302 12.31 9.92 -4.79
CA PHE A 302 11.79 8.82 -5.62
C PHE A 302 12.31 7.43 -5.24
N GLY A 303 13.09 7.31 -4.12
CA GLY A 303 13.78 6.07 -3.71
C GLY A 303 12.94 5.03 -2.99
N GLU A 304 11.73 5.34 -2.54
CA GLU A 304 11.03 4.51 -1.54
C GLU A 304 10.02 3.49 -2.08
N PHE A 305 10.01 3.17 -3.36
CA PHE A 305 9.02 2.23 -3.92
C PHE A 305 9.59 0.96 -4.59
N ALA A 306 10.77 0.53 -4.23
CA ALA A 306 11.24 -0.79 -4.64
C ALA A 306 12.01 -1.45 -3.48
N ASN A 307 11.51 -2.60 -3.04
CA ASN A 307 12.28 -3.54 -2.24
C ASN A 307 13.48 -3.99 -3.07
N GLU A 308 14.66 -3.47 -2.79
CA GLU A 308 15.96 -4.09 -2.92
C GLU A 308 17.03 -3.04 -2.60
N SER A 309 17.94 -3.43 -1.72
CA SER A 309 18.87 -2.55 -1.04
C SER A 309 20.05 -2.12 -1.94
N PRO A 310 20.52 -0.89 -1.82
CA PRO A 310 21.84 -0.52 -2.29
C PRO A 310 22.84 -0.32 -1.14
N THR A 311 24.03 -0.77 -1.35
CA THR A 311 25.21 -0.40 -0.59
C THR A 311 25.42 1.12 -0.60
N VAL A 312 25.51 1.64 0.59
CA VAL A 312 25.50 3.05 0.96
C VAL A 312 26.85 3.70 0.76
N THR A 313 26.83 4.94 0.31
CA THR A 313 27.72 5.98 0.82
C THR A 313 26.90 7.20 1.20
N GLU A 314 26.95 7.52 2.48
CA GLU A 314 26.13 8.46 3.23
C GLU A 314 26.32 9.91 2.83
N PHE A 315 25.24 10.69 2.92
CA PHE A 315 25.19 11.97 3.64
C PHE A 315 23.75 12.49 3.67
N SER A 316 23.07 12.31 4.80
CA SER A 316 21.75 12.88 5.08
C SER A 316 21.89 14.10 6.00
N SER A 317 20.97 15.04 5.87
CA SER A 317 20.84 16.17 6.80
C SER A 317 20.09 15.77 8.10
N TYR A 318 19.79 14.49 8.29
CA TYR A 318 19.21 13.98 9.53
C TYR A 318 20.26 13.95 10.64
N GLU A 319 19.85 14.27 11.84
CA GLU A 319 20.58 13.87 13.01
C GLU A 319 20.66 12.33 13.09
N SER A 320 21.66 11.83 13.73
CA SER A 320 21.89 10.40 13.88
C SER A 320 22.78 10.15 15.10
N ILE A 321 22.93 8.93 15.51
CA ILE A 321 23.85 8.55 16.58
C ILE A 321 25.27 9.12 16.40
N LYS A 322 25.70 9.33 15.15
CA LYS A 322 27.03 9.89 14.83
C LYS A 322 27.12 11.42 15.01
N THR A 323 25.99 12.12 15.05
CA THR A 323 25.94 13.59 15.08
C THR A 323 25.47 14.15 16.40
N ILE A 324 24.77 13.35 17.22
CA ILE A 324 24.25 13.74 18.52
C ILE A 324 25.11 13.18 19.65
N SER A 325 25.32 13.96 20.70
CA SER A 325 25.93 13.47 21.92
C SER A 325 24.92 12.59 22.67
N HIS A 326 25.28 11.37 22.94
CA HIS A 326 24.44 10.38 23.62
C HIS A 326 25.21 9.60 24.67
N LYS A 327 24.49 8.93 25.57
CA LYS A 327 25.03 8.06 26.61
C LYS A 327 24.34 6.70 26.56
N TYR A 328 24.83 5.84 25.71
CA TYR A 328 24.34 4.47 25.59
C TYR A 328 25.29 3.54 26.34
N GLN A 329 24.74 2.67 27.19
CA GLN A 329 25.53 1.85 28.11
C GLN A 329 25.18 0.38 27.95
N LEU A 330 26.19 -0.43 27.69
CA LEU A 330 26.09 -1.88 27.74
C LEU A 330 26.13 -2.38 29.18
N VAL A 331 25.17 -3.25 29.53
CA VAL A 331 25.12 -3.97 30.82
C VAL A 331 25.14 -5.47 30.51
N ASP A 332 26.22 -6.14 30.89
CA ASP A 332 26.47 -7.55 30.54
C ASP A 332 26.59 -8.48 31.77
N ASN A 333 26.36 -7.95 32.98
CA ASN A 333 26.44 -8.72 34.20
C ASN A 333 25.30 -8.40 35.19
N GLN A 334 24.93 -9.39 36.01
CA GLN A 334 23.81 -9.30 36.94
C GLN A 334 23.95 -8.19 38.00
N THR A 335 25.16 -7.87 38.42
CA THR A 335 25.39 -6.82 39.44
C THR A 335 25.06 -5.45 38.91
N GLU A 336 25.47 -5.14 37.68
CA GLU A 336 25.13 -3.88 37.02
C GLU A 336 23.65 -3.85 36.60
N ALA A 337 23.11 -4.99 36.16
CA ALA A 337 21.69 -5.11 35.86
C ALA A 337 20.80 -4.81 37.06
N THR A 338 21.18 -5.29 38.26
CA THR A 338 20.47 -4.99 39.51
C THR A 338 20.50 -3.49 39.82
N LYS A 339 21.66 -2.87 39.72
CA LYS A 339 21.79 -1.40 39.95
C LYS A 339 21.01 -0.59 38.95
N LEU A 340 21.01 -1.01 37.69
CA LEU A 340 20.20 -0.40 36.65
C LEU A 340 18.70 -0.53 36.95
N CYS A 341 18.24 -1.72 37.35
CA CYS A 341 16.85 -1.92 37.74
C CYS A 341 16.41 -1.01 38.87
N ASP A 342 17.25 -0.91 39.95
CA ASP A 342 16.99 -0.02 41.06
C ASP A 342 16.90 1.44 40.64
N PHE A 343 17.76 1.89 39.74
CA PHE A 343 17.72 3.23 39.17
C PHE A 343 16.44 3.44 38.31
N LEU A 344 16.10 2.51 37.39
CA LEU A 344 14.94 2.62 36.55
C LEU A 344 13.65 2.65 37.36
N LEU A 345 13.54 1.92 38.44
CA LEU A 345 12.39 1.93 39.37
C LEU A 345 12.09 3.30 39.98
N THR A 346 13.04 4.23 40.00
CA THR A 346 12.82 5.59 40.51
C THR A 346 12.08 6.50 39.53
N ASN A 347 11.89 6.06 38.29
CA ASN A 347 11.29 6.85 37.20
C ASN A 347 9.80 6.53 37.04
N LYS A 348 9.04 7.48 36.48
CA LYS A 348 7.61 7.34 36.21
C LYS A 348 7.31 6.87 34.80
N ILE A 349 8.23 7.04 33.88
CA ILE A 349 8.13 6.67 32.48
C ILE A 349 9.35 5.83 32.12
N LEU A 350 9.13 4.74 31.43
CA LEU A 350 10.15 3.82 30.96
C LEU A 350 9.89 3.47 29.51
N SER A 351 10.76 3.85 28.62
CA SER A 351 10.81 3.27 27.27
C SER A 351 11.52 1.93 27.31
N LEU A 352 10.98 0.96 26.61
CA LEU A 352 11.50 -0.41 26.56
C LEU A 352 11.43 -0.95 25.13
N ASP A 353 12.36 -1.82 24.81
CA ASP A 353 12.38 -2.62 23.61
C ASP A 353 13.06 -3.97 23.88
N THR A 354 12.83 -4.97 23.04
CA THR A 354 13.41 -6.31 23.17
C THR A 354 14.12 -6.74 21.89
N GLU A 355 15.40 -7.09 22.02
CA GLU A 355 16.15 -7.72 20.95
C GLU A 355 15.98 -9.24 20.97
N THR A 356 15.69 -9.82 19.82
CA THR A 356 15.29 -11.22 19.73
C THR A 356 15.90 -11.95 18.53
N THR A 357 15.76 -13.28 18.53
CA THR A 357 16.24 -14.14 17.43
C THR A 357 15.29 -14.27 16.25
N SER A 358 14.04 -13.78 16.36
CA SER A 358 12.99 -13.97 15.35
C SER A 358 11.95 -12.88 15.43
N THR A 359 11.33 -12.56 14.30
CA THR A 359 10.15 -11.68 14.24
C THR A 359 8.86 -12.38 14.69
N SER A 360 8.87 -13.70 14.90
CA SER A 360 7.76 -14.45 15.50
C SER A 360 7.90 -14.43 17.02
N ALA A 361 7.07 -13.66 17.71
CA ALA A 361 7.09 -13.59 19.18
C ALA A 361 6.84 -14.96 19.86
N ILE A 362 6.16 -15.87 19.15
CA ILE A 362 5.90 -17.24 19.64
C ILE A 362 7.20 -18.03 19.80
N ASP A 363 8.15 -17.90 18.86
CA ASP A 363 9.37 -18.71 18.82
C ASP A 363 10.61 -17.93 19.21
N ALA A 364 10.53 -16.60 19.26
CA ALA A 364 11.66 -15.71 19.54
C ALA A 364 12.31 -15.98 20.91
N GLU A 365 13.63 -16.01 20.95
CA GLU A 365 14.41 -16.00 22.17
C GLU A 365 14.97 -14.60 22.41
N LEU A 366 14.99 -14.13 23.64
CA LEU A 366 15.57 -12.85 24.00
C LEU A 366 17.08 -12.85 23.79
N VAL A 367 17.57 -11.84 23.11
CA VAL A 367 19.00 -11.51 22.94
C VAL A 367 19.40 -10.36 23.84
N GLY A 368 18.49 -9.43 24.10
CA GLY A 368 18.71 -8.30 24.96
C GLY A 368 17.43 -7.57 25.36
N LEU A 369 17.57 -6.67 26.31
CA LEU A 369 16.55 -5.75 26.80
C LEU A 369 17.13 -4.35 26.71
N SER A 370 16.39 -3.39 26.15
CA SER A 370 16.81 -2.00 26.13
C SER A 370 15.86 -1.09 26.87
N PHE A 371 16.38 -0.05 27.48
CA PHE A 371 15.65 0.88 28.33
C PHE A 371 16.11 2.31 28.13
N SER A 372 15.17 3.25 28.15
CA SER A 372 15.45 4.68 28.23
C SER A 372 14.46 5.37 29.17
N VAL A 373 14.94 6.37 29.92
CA VAL A 373 14.14 7.21 30.83
C VAL A 373 14.40 8.71 30.60
N ALA A 374 15.36 9.03 29.76
CA ALA A 374 15.71 10.41 29.38
C ALA A 374 16.22 10.42 27.94
N GLU A 375 15.94 11.49 27.21
CA GLU A 375 16.39 11.65 25.81
C GLU A 375 17.94 11.59 25.75
N HIS A 376 18.44 10.84 24.77
CA HIS A 376 19.86 10.59 24.52
C HIS A 376 20.58 9.78 25.61
N GLU A 377 19.85 9.14 26.52
CA GLU A 377 20.39 8.24 27.54
C GLU A 377 19.63 6.90 27.49
N ALA A 378 20.32 5.81 27.20
CA ALA A 378 19.71 4.50 27.14
C ALA A 378 20.67 3.38 27.57
N TYR A 379 20.10 2.23 27.86
CA TYR A 379 20.81 1.08 28.42
C TYR A 379 20.44 -0.16 27.63
N TYR A 380 21.44 -0.93 27.20
CA TYR A 380 21.23 -2.23 26.59
C TYR A 380 21.73 -3.32 27.57
N VAL A 381 20.86 -4.24 27.93
CA VAL A 381 21.16 -5.37 28.81
C VAL A 381 21.27 -6.63 27.96
N ALA A 382 22.46 -7.19 27.87
CA ALA A 382 22.70 -8.42 27.14
C ALA A 382 22.09 -9.62 27.87
N VAL A 383 21.29 -10.42 27.18
CA VAL A 383 20.65 -11.63 27.70
C VAL A 383 21.43 -12.86 27.19
N PRO A 384 21.95 -13.72 28.13
CA PRO A 384 22.69 -14.91 27.75
C PRO A 384 21.87 -15.90 26.87
N SER A 385 22.56 -16.72 26.10
CA SER A 385 21.92 -17.76 25.28
C SER A 385 21.46 -18.96 26.10
N ASN A 386 22.06 -19.21 27.26
CA ASN A 386 21.62 -20.24 28.18
C ASN A 386 20.29 -19.85 28.82
N GLN A 387 19.25 -20.70 28.67
CA GLN A 387 17.89 -20.40 29.12
C GLN A 387 17.78 -20.08 30.62
N ASN A 388 18.53 -20.76 31.48
CA ASN A 388 18.49 -20.53 32.91
C ASN A 388 19.14 -19.19 33.30
N GLU A 389 20.25 -18.85 32.64
CA GLU A 389 20.94 -17.57 32.83
C GLU A 389 20.11 -16.43 32.24
N ALA A 390 19.48 -16.64 31.08
CA ALA A 390 18.55 -15.69 30.48
C ALA A 390 17.38 -15.40 31.41
N GLN A 391 16.73 -16.45 31.94
CA GLN A 391 15.65 -16.30 32.90
C GLN A 391 16.08 -15.55 34.17
N ALA A 392 17.29 -15.84 34.68
CA ALA A 392 17.84 -15.16 35.85
C ALA A 392 18.07 -13.66 35.56
N MET A 393 18.59 -13.30 34.37
CA MET A 393 18.80 -11.92 33.95
C MET A 393 17.48 -11.18 33.83
N VAL A 394 16.52 -11.77 33.15
CA VAL A 394 15.18 -11.19 32.92
C VAL A 394 14.40 -10.99 34.22
N ASN A 395 14.54 -11.92 35.17
CA ASN A 395 13.89 -11.84 36.48
C ASN A 395 14.37 -10.64 37.33
N ILE A 396 15.58 -10.11 37.10
CA ILE A 396 16.05 -8.88 37.77
C ILE A 396 15.11 -7.72 37.45
N PHE A 397 14.61 -7.64 36.20
CA PHE A 397 13.75 -6.56 35.74
C PHE A 397 12.24 -6.83 35.91
N LYS A 398 11.85 -8.01 36.43
CA LYS A 398 10.45 -8.33 36.68
C LYS A 398 9.75 -7.28 37.57
N PRO A 399 10.34 -6.79 38.71
CA PRO A 399 9.70 -5.74 39.48
C PRO A 399 9.49 -4.43 38.74
N LEU A 400 10.32 -4.12 37.72
CA LEU A 400 10.21 -2.95 36.89
C LEU A 400 9.04 -3.08 35.87
N TYR A 401 8.99 -4.21 35.21
CA TYR A 401 7.93 -4.51 34.24
C TYR A 401 6.54 -4.63 34.88
N GLU A 402 6.45 -5.19 36.07
CA GLU A 402 5.20 -5.40 36.79
C GLU A 402 4.81 -4.24 37.71
N ASN A 403 5.55 -3.12 37.69
CA ASN A 403 5.22 -1.93 38.47
C ASN A 403 4.05 -1.15 37.86
N GLU A 404 2.92 -1.10 38.56
CA GLU A 404 1.71 -0.39 38.11
C GLU A 404 1.87 1.15 38.04
N GLY A 405 2.84 1.70 38.75
CA GLY A 405 3.07 3.15 38.84
C GLY A 405 3.96 3.71 37.73
N ILE A 406 4.52 2.86 36.87
CA ILE A 406 5.42 3.25 35.78
C ILE A 406 4.72 3.07 34.42
N VAL A 407 4.72 4.12 33.62
CA VAL A 407 4.23 4.07 32.23
C VAL A 407 5.27 3.37 31.37
N LYS A 408 4.89 2.28 30.67
CA LYS A 408 5.75 1.55 29.73
C LYS A 408 5.50 2.08 28.33
N VAL A 409 6.54 2.57 27.69
CA VAL A 409 6.52 3.08 26.31
C VAL A 409 7.20 2.06 25.41
N GLY A 410 6.61 1.73 24.29
CA GLY A 410 7.21 0.84 23.30
C GLY A 410 6.78 1.18 21.88
N GLN A 411 7.43 0.63 20.90
CA GLN A 411 7.08 0.66 19.50
C GLN A 411 6.56 -0.71 19.08
N ASN A 412 5.26 -0.86 18.80
CA ASN A 412 4.62 -2.17 18.63
C ASN A 412 4.78 -3.06 19.88
N ILE A 413 4.52 -2.45 21.05
CA ILE A 413 4.73 -3.04 22.38
C ILE A 413 4.05 -4.41 22.57
N LYS A 414 3.09 -4.76 21.72
CA LYS A 414 2.47 -6.10 21.72
C LYS A 414 3.50 -7.20 21.52
N TYR A 415 4.45 -7.00 20.60
CA TYR A 415 5.52 -7.96 20.36
C TYR A 415 6.36 -8.19 21.62
N ASP A 416 6.82 -7.11 22.24
CA ASP A 416 7.64 -7.18 23.48
C ASP A 416 6.87 -7.83 24.62
N TYR A 417 5.60 -7.46 24.77
CA TYR A 417 4.72 -8.06 25.75
C TYR A 417 4.61 -9.59 25.57
N MET A 418 4.41 -10.07 24.34
CA MET A 418 4.31 -11.50 24.05
C MET A 418 5.62 -12.25 24.32
N VAL A 419 6.76 -11.65 23.95
CA VAL A 419 8.08 -12.22 24.23
C VAL A 419 8.31 -12.30 25.74
N LEU A 420 8.06 -11.23 26.50
CA LEU A 420 8.22 -11.18 27.95
C LEU A 420 7.29 -12.15 28.69
N ARG A 421 6.07 -12.37 28.19
CA ARG A 421 5.14 -13.37 28.74
C ARG A 421 5.72 -14.79 28.75
N ARG A 422 6.55 -15.13 27.78
CA ARG A 422 7.24 -16.43 27.72
C ARG A 422 8.30 -16.59 28.80
N TYR A 423 8.80 -15.48 29.35
CA TYR A 423 9.71 -15.46 30.49
C TYR A 423 8.99 -15.24 31.84
N GLY A 424 7.66 -15.36 31.86
CA GLY A 424 6.84 -15.23 33.06
C GLY A 424 6.70 -13.80 33.58
N ILE A 425 6.83 -12.82 32.69
CA ILE A 425 6.60 -11.40 33.00
C ILE A 425 5.27 -10.97 32.41
N ASP A 426 4.45 -10.26 33.21
CA ASP A 426 3.24 -9.60 32.76
C ASP A 426 3.39 -8.08 32.92
N LEU A 427 3.46 -7.33 31.82
CA LEU A 427 3.55 -5.88 31.88
C LEU A 427 2.34 -5.30 32.62
N GLN A 428 2.58 -4.59 33.73
CA GLN A 428 1.53 -3.95 34.52
C GLN A 428 1.60 -2.43 34.41
N GLY A 429 0.48 -1.76 34.74
CA GLY A 429 0.36 -0.33 34.69
C GLY A 429 0.04 0.23 33.30
N PRO A 430 0.08 1.56 33.13
CA PRO A 430 -0.21 2.20 31.87
C PRO A 430 0.83 1.87 30.81
N MET A 431 0.37 1.73 29.55
CA MET A 431 1.23 1.54 28.38
C MET A 431 1.01 2.65 27.36
N PHE A 432 2.04 2.94 26.57
CA PHE A 432 1.99 3.86 25.44
C PHE A 432 2.73 3.24 24.26
N ASP A 433 2.01 2.94 23.20
CA ASP A 433 2.57 2.42 21.95
C ASP A 433 2.69 3.55 20.91
N THR A 434 3.91 3.85 20.49
CA THR A 434 4.17 4.94 19.52
C THR A 434 3.61 4.64 18.13
N MET A 435 3.58 3.37 17.71
CA MET A 435 2.95 2.95 16.46
C MET A 435 1.44 3.22 16.47
N LEU A 436 0.75 2.86 17.55
CA LEU A 436 -0.70 3.07 17.70
C LEU A 436 -1.05 4.54 17.88
N ALA A 437 -0.24 5.32 18.60
CA ALA A 437 -0.42 6.76 18.72
C ALA A 437 -0.32 7.46 17.37
N HIS A 438 0.72 7.15 16.59
CA HIS A 438 0.89 7.69 15.25
C HIS A 438 -0.22 7.24 14.29
N TYR A 439 -0.69 6.01 14.40
CA TYR A 439 -1.81 5.51 13.60
C TYR A 439 -3.11 6.30 13.85
N ILE A 440 -3.40 6.72 15.08
CA ILE A 440 -4.57 7.56 15.38
C ILE A 440 -4.38 8.99 14.84
N VAL A 441 -3.17 9.55 14.95
CA VAL A 441 -2.85 10.91 14.49
C VAL A 441 -2.82 10.98 12.96
N GLN A 442 -2.22 9.99 12.30
CA GLN A 442 -1.96 9.97 10.85
C GLN A 442 -2.21 8.57 10.26
N PRO A 443 -3.48 8.10 10.18
CA PRO A 443 -3.82 6.71 9.85
C PRO A 443 -3.39 6.26 8.43
N GLU A 444 -3.12 7.19 7.54
CA GLU A 444 -2.74 6.91 6.15
C GLU A 444 -1.22 6.77 5.94
N LEU A 445 -0.41 7.05 6.97
CA LEU A 445 1.05 7.03 6.87
C LEU A 445 1.63 5.68 7.32
N ARG A 446 2.95 5.53 7.18
CA ARG A 446 3.69 4.39 7.74
C ARG A 446 3.93 4.63 9.23
N HIS A 447 3.87 3.56 10.02
CA HIS A 447 3.99 3.64 11.47
C HIS A 447 5.22 2.92 12.02
N ASN A 448 6.19 2.58 11.16
CA ASN A 448 7.47 2.04 11.60
C ASN A 448 8.35 3.15 12.19
N MET A 449 9.21 2.77 13.12
CA MET A 449 10.04 3.69 13.90
C MET A 449 10.94 4.56 13.02
N ASP A 450 11.65 3.97 12.04
CA ASP A 450 12.53 4.70 11.13
C ASP A 450 11.80 5.87 10.43
N TYR A 451 10.61 5.60 9.88
CA TYR A 451 9.81 6.61 9.21
C TYR A 451 9.37 7.72 10.16
N MET A 452 8.93 7.35 11.37
CA MET A 452 8.51 8.33 12.38
C MET A 452 9.69 9.14 12.90
N ALA A 453 10.85 8.52 13.12
CA ALA A 453 12.07 9.21 13.53
C ALA A 453 12.51 10.23 12.44
N GLU A 454 12.52 9.83 11.17
CA GLU A 454 12.85 10.73 10.07
C GLU A 454 11.87 11.90 9.94
N THR A 455 10.57 11.63 10.05
CA THR A 455 9.53 12.64 9.78
C THR A 455 9.19 13.53 10.97
N LEU A 456 9.24 13.00 12.19
CA LEU A 456 8.84 13.71 13.40
C LEU A 456 10.03 14.26 14.20
N LEU A 457 11.16 13.54 14.20
CA LEU A 457 12.35 13.93 14.97
C LEU A 457 13.48 14.49 14.08
N ASN A 458 13.38 14.41 12.77
CA ASN A 458 14.47 14.69 11.83
C ASN A 458 15.72 13.85 12.15
N TYR A 459 15.52 12.60 12.55
CA TYR A 459 16.55 11.68 13.00
C TYR A 459 16.56 10.41 12.14
N LYS A 460 17.74 9.97 11.73
CA LYS A 460 17.93 8.72 10.99
C LYS A 460 18.50 7.66 11.94
N THR A 461 17.71 6.65 12.21
CA THR A 461 18.06 5.49 13.04
C THR A 461 19.07 4.58 12.34
N ILE A 462 19.73 3.74 13.10
CA ILE A 462 20.51 2.61 12.61
C ILE A 462 19.51 1.58 12.06
N HIS A 463 19.63 1.21 10.79
CA HIS A 463 18.76 0.21 10.22
C HIS A 463 19.24 -1.20 10.54
N ILE A 464 18.32 -2.11 10.88
CA ILE A 464 18.64 -3.50 11.27
C ILE A 464 19.49 -4.24 10.21
N ASP A 465 19.29 -3.94 8.92
CA ASP A 465 20.09 -4.53 7.83
C ASP A 465 21.58 -4.15 7.90
N GLU A 466 21.92 -3.05 8.61
CA GLU A 466 23.32 -2.66 8.84
C GLU A 466 24.01 -3.60 9.83
N LEU A 467 23.25 -4.22 10.74
CA LEU A 467 23.76 -5.15 11.74
C LEU A 467 23.77 -6.60 11.24
N ILE A 468 22.64 -7.09 10.78
CA ILE A 468 22.44 -8.50 10.45
C ILE A 468 22.51 -8.80 8.95
N GLY A 469 22.64 -7.77 8.12
CA GLY A 469 22.62 -7.89 6.65
C GLY A 469 21.22 -8.03 6.09
N GLN A 470 21.13 -7.91 4.78
CA GLN A 470 19.86 -7.93 4.05
C GLN A 470 19.16 -9.28 4.13
N LYS A 471 17.81 -9.25 4.08
CA LYS A 471 16.99 -10.46 4.09
C LYS A 471 17.40 -11.45 2.99
N GLY A 472 17.80 -12.64 3.39
CA GLY A 472 18.26 -13.70 2.48
C GLY A 472 19.01 -14.81 3.19
N LYS A 473 19.58 -15.74 2.42
CA LYS A 473 20.28 -16.92 2.96
C LYS A 473 21.51 -16.58 3.85
N ASN A 474 22.05 -15.38 3.70
CA ASN A 474 23.27 -14.94 4.42
C ASN A 474 22.95 -13.97 5.56
N GLN A 475 21.66 -13.71 5.84
CA GLN A 475 21.28 -12.86 6.95
C GLN A 475 21.66 -13.54 8.28
N LYS A 476 22.32 -12.80 9.16
CA LYS A 476 22.69 -13.24 10.50
C LYS A 476 21.50 -13.18 11.44
N SER A 477 21.54 -13.90 12.54
CA SER A 477 20.66 -13.66 13.69
C SER A 477 21.27 -12.59 14.58
N MET A 478 20.45 -11.84 15.31
CA MET A 478 20.94 -10.95 16.37
C MET A 478 21.81 -11.70 17.40
N ARG A 479 21.56 -12.99 17.63
CA ARG A 479 22.33 -13.86 18.51
C ARG A 479 23.77 -14.12 18.02
N ASP A 480 24.03 -13.93 16.72
CA ASP A 480 25.36 -14.13 16.12
C ASP A 480 26.28 -12.91 16.32
N LEU A 481 25.73 -11.78 16.83
CA LEU A 481 26.46 -10.56 17.13
C LEU A 481 26.90 -10.51 18.59
N SER A 482 28.01 -9.80 18.84
CA SER A 482 28.43 -9.51 20.20
C SER A 482 27.55 -8.46 20.86
N PRO A 483 27.40 -8.45 22.19
CA PRO A 483 26.63 -7.42 22.88
C PRO A 483 27.07 -5.98 22.56
N ALA A 484 28.35 -5.76 22.29
CA ALA A 484 28.89 -4.44 21.94
C ALA A 484 28.46 -3.98 20.53
N GLU A 485 28.27 -4.92 19.58
CA GLU A 485 27.76 -4.61 18.23
C GLU A 485 26.28 -4.28 18.25
N ILE A 486 25.51 -4.83 19.17
CA ILE A 486 24.06 -4.61 19.31
C ILE A 486 23.75 -3.33 20.10
N CYS A 487 24.63 -2.96 21.05
CA CYS A 487 24.34 -1.95 22.07
C CYS A 487 23.84 -0.62 21.50
N ASP A 488 24.51 -0.07 20.51
CA ASP A 488 24.15 1.23 19.95
C ASP A 488 22.78 1.18 19.27
N TYR A 489 22.50 0.11 18.51
CA TYR A 489 21.22 -0.10 17.84
C TYR A 489 20.06 -0.23 18.83
N ALA A 490 20.18 -1.17 19.76
CA ALA A 490 19.13 -1.47 20.74
C ALA A 490 18.86 -0.31 21.72
N ALA A 491 19.92 0.39 22.14
CA ALA A 491 19.78 1.57 23.00
C ALA A 491 19.16 2.75 22.25
N GLU A 492 19.50 2.93 20.95
CA GLU A 492 18.87 3.92 20.07
C GLU A 492 17.36 3.67 19.93
N ASP A 493 16.94 2.41 19.74
CA ASP A 493 15.53 2.06 19.58
C ASP A 493 14.71 2.44 20.83
N ALA A 494 15.23 2.20 22.03
CA ALA A 494 14.58 2.60 23.28
C ALA A 494 14.55 4.14 23.46
N ASP A 495 15.62 4.85 23.11
CA ASP A 495 15.70 6.31 23.19
C ASP A 495 14.76 7.00 22.18
N ILE A 496 14.82 6.60 20.92
CA ILE A 496 13.96 7.15 19.86
C ILE A 496 12.48 6.90 20.16
N THR A 497 12.14 5.72 20.68
CA THR A 497 10.78 5.41 21.13
C THR A 497 10.31 6.37 22.23
N LEU A 498 11.17 6.74 23.20
CA LEU A 498 10.83 7.74 24.20
C LEU A 498 10.62 9.13 23.59
N GLN A 499 11.49 9.56 22.70
CA GLN A 499 11.37 10.83 21.99
C GLN A 499 10.12 10.90 21.14
N LEU A 500 9.79 9.82 20.41
CA LEU A 500 8.54 9.71 19.63
C LEU A 500 7.31 9.86 20.53
N LYS A 501 7.29 9.22 21.71
CA LYS A 501 6.20 9.39 22.67
C LYS A 501 6.03 10.86 23.07
N ASN A 502 7.12 11.58 23.34
CA ASN A 502 7.07 13.00 23.74
C ASN A 502 6.48 13.90 22.64
N VAL A 503 6.69 13.55 21.36
CA VAL A 503 6.12 14.30 20.22
C VAL A 503 4.68 13.86 19.91
N LEU A 504 4.37 12.57 20.02
CA LEU A 504 3.06 12.03 19.62
C LEU A 504 1.96 12.26 20.65
N GLU A 505 2.30 12.26 21.95
CA GLU A 505 1.28 12.46 23.01
C GLU A 505 0.58 13.83 22.92
N PRO A 506 1.27 14.97 22.69
CA PRO A 506 0.61 16.24 22.40
C PRO A 506 -0.24 16.25 21.12
N GLN A 507 0.26 15.60 20.06
CA GLN A 507 -0.48 15.49 18.78
C GLN A 507 -1.76 14.65 18.94
N LEU A 508 -1.68 13.57 19.72
CA LEU A 508 -2.82 12.71 20.03
C LEU A 508 -3.93 13.52 20.75
N LYS A 509 -3.54 14.41 21.66
CA LYS A 509 -4.45 15.32 22.33
C LYS A 509 -5.04 16.35 21.38
N GLU A 510 -4.24 16.93 20.48
CA GLU A 510 -4.68 17.92 19.49
C GLU A 510 -5.76 17.35 18.56
N VAL A 511 -5.62 16.10 18.13
CA VAL A 511 -6.64 15.44 17.29
C VAL A 511 -7.83 14.90 18.11
N GLY A 512 -7.83 15.02 19.45
CA GLY A 512 -8.88 14.48 20.32
C GLY A 512 -8.89 12.96 20.40
N GLY A 513 -7.76 12.31 20.11
CA GLY A 513 -7.63 10.85 20.02
C GLY A 513 -7.35 10.15 21.36
N GLU A 514 -7.22 10.89 22.48
CA GLU A 514 -6.80 10.32 23.78
C GLU A 514 -7.74 9.19 24.24
N ARG A 515 -9.07 9.40 24.17
CA ARG A 515 -10.04 8.38 24.58
C ARG A 515 -9.93 7.12 23.72
N LEU A 516 -9.83 7.27 22.38
CA LEU A 516 -9.65 6.18 21.46
C LEU A 516 -8.36 5.39 21.77
N PHE A 517 -7.28 6.10 22.06
CA PHE A 517 -5.99 5.51 22.39
C PHE A 517 -5.99 4.77 23.72
N TYR A 518 -6.35 5.47 24.82
CA TYR A 518 -6.21 4.90 26.17
C TYR A 518 -7.35 3.93 26.58
N ASP A 519 -8.57 4.12 26.03
CA ASP A 519 -9.72 3.29 26.43
C ASP A 519 -9.94 2.10 25.49
N ILE A 520 -9.45 2.18 24.24
CA ILE A 520 -9.71 1.14 23.22
C ILE A 520 -8.40 0.53 22.71
N GLU A 521 -7.52 1.28 22.04
CA GLU A 521 -6.38 0.68 21.34
C GLU A 521 -5.33 0.11 22.32
N MET A 522 -4.99 0.81 23.38
CA MET A 522 -3.99 0.32 24.35
C MET A 522 -4.47 -0.90 25.16
N PRO A 523 -5.70 -0.92 25.72
CA PRO A 523 -6.17 -2.13 26.39
C PRO A 523 -6.28 -3.35 25.48
N LEU A 524 -6.57 -3.13 24.19
CA LEU A 524 -6.69 -4.19 23.20
C LEU A 524 -5.34 -4.91 22.94
N VAL A 525 -4.21 -4.25 23.15
CA VAL A 525 -2.87 -4.86 22.99
C VAL A 525 -2.75 -6.17 23.75
N LYS A 526 -3.16 -6.20 25.02
CA LYS A 526 -3.10 -7.42 25.86
C LYS A 526 -4.08 -8.49 25.42
N VAL A 527 -5.26 -8.09 24.94
CA VAL A 527 -6.27 -9.03 24.41
C VAL A 527 -5.75 -9.73 23.17
N LEU A 528 -5.20 -8.97 22.23
CA LEU A 528 -4.66 -9.55 21.00
C LEU A 528 -3.43 -10.40 21.28
N ALA A 529 -2.56 -9.98 22.18
CA ALA A 529 -1.42 -10.77 22.60
C ALA A 529 -1.84 -12.14 23.19
N ASP A 530 -2.84 -12.17 24.06
CA ASP A 530 -3.35 -13.43 24.61
C ASP A 530 -3.98 -14.30 23.51
N MET A 531 -4.72 -13.71 22.56
CA MET A 531 -5.29 -14.45 21.41
C MET A 531 -4.20 -15.05 20.52
N GLU A 532 -3.18 -14.26 20.19
CA GLU A 532 -2.04 -14.71 19.38
C GLU A 532 -1.23 -15.81 20.08
N LEU A 533 -1.03 -15.70 21.40
CA LEU A 533 -0.36 -16.74 22.19
C LEU A 533 -1.19 -18.02 22.32
N ASN A 534 -2.51 -17.91 22.43
CA ASN A 534 -3.41 -19.05 22.45
C ASN A 534 -3.38 -19.82 21.11
N GLY A 535 -3.43 -19.09 20.00
CA GLY A 535 -3.54 -19.68 18.66
C GLY A 535 -4.82 -20.48 18.45
N VAL A 536 -4.89 -21.19 17.34
CA VAL A 536 -6.06 -21.98 16.90
C VAL A 536 -5.65 -23.40 16.56
N CYS A 537 -6.45 -24.37 16.98
CA CYS A 537 -6.25 -25.78 16.63
C CYS A 537 -6.78 -26.08 15.24
N LEU A 538 -6.09 -26.99 14.55
CA LEU A 538 -6.46 -27.44 13.21
C LEU A 538 -6.56 -28.97 13.18
N ASP A 539 -7.68 -29.47 12.66
CA ASP A 539 -7.85 -30.90 12.35
C ASP A 539 -7.14 -31.25 11.03
N THR A 540 -5.95 -31.82 11.17
CA THR A 540 -5.10 -32.19 10.03
C THR A 540 -5.59 -33.40 9.27
N GLU A 541 -6.38 -34.28 9.91
CA GLU A 541 -7.00 -35.46 9.26
C GLU A 541 -8.12 -35.00 8.32
N SER A 542 -9.05 -34.19 8.84
CA SER A 542 -10.11 -33.58 8.03
C SER A 542 -9.54 -32.74 6.89
N LEU A 543 -8.44 -31.99 7.12
CA LEU A 543 -7.79 -31.21 6.07
C LEU A 543 -7.15 -32.10 4.98
N THR A 544 -6.63 -33.26 5.35
CA THR A 544 -6.08 -34.23 4.40
C THR A 544 -7.17 -34.78 3.51
N GLU A 545 -8.33 -35.11 4.07
CA GLU A 545 -9.49 -35.54 3.29
C GLU A 545 -10.03 -34.43 2.39
N THR A 546 -10.16 -33.24 2.89
CA THR A 546 -10.55 -32.06 2.10
C THR A 546 -9.57 -31.84 0.92
N ARG A 547 -8.27 -32.01 1.14
CA ARG A 547 -7.25 -31.93 0.07
C ARG A 547 -7.51 -32.97 -1.02
N ARG A 548 -7.82 -34.21 -0.63
CA ARG A 548 -8.10 -35.29 -1.58
C ARG A 548 -9.31 -34.95 -2.44
N VAL A 549 -10.41 -34.58 -1.80
CA VAL A 549 -11.68 -34.25 -2.47
C VAL A 549 -11.50 -33.03 -3.41
N PHE A 550 -10.86 -31.97 -2.95
CA PHE A 550 -10.65 -30.77 -3.76
C PHE A 550 -9.72 -31.02 -4.95
N THR A 551 -8.70 -31.87 -4.76
CA THR A 551 -7.79 -32.24 -5.86
C THR A 551 -8.54 -33.05 -6.92
N GLU A 552 -9.37 -34.01 -6.54
CA GLU A 552 -10.17 -34.80 -7.46
C GLU A 552 -11.18 -33.95 -8.24
N ARG A 553 -11.84 -32.99 -7.57
CA ARG A 553 -12.77 -32.06 -8.22
C ARG A 553 -12.05 -31.10 -9.15
N MET A 554 -10.91 -30.55 -8.73
CA MET A 554 -10.09 -29.68 -9.56
C MET A 554 -9.64 -30.38 -10.84
N GLN A 555 -9.19 -31.65 -10.75
CA GLN A 555 -8.81 -32.46 -11.89
C GLN A 555 -10.00 -32.81 -12.80
N ALA A 556 -11.20 -32.96 -12.24
CA ALA A 556 -12.40 -33.15 -13.04
C ALA A 556 -12.75 -31.91 -13.88
N TYR A 557 -12.70 -30.71 -13.27
CA TYR A 557 -12.88 -29.45 -14.00
C TYR A 557 -11.80 -29.23 -15.08
N GLU A 558 -10.57 -29.59 -14.78
CA GLU A 558 -9.45 -29.51 -15.74
C GLU A 558 -9.69 -30.40 -16.97
N ARG A 559 -10.04 -31.67 -16.75
CA ARG A 559 -10.33 -32.61 -17.85
C ARG A 559 -11.50 -32.14 -18.68
N HIS A 560 -12.61 -31.73 -18.06
CA HIS A 560 -13.78 -31.24 -18.78
C HIS A 560 -13.50 -29.96 -19.56
N ALA A 561 -12.70 -29.05 -19.01
CA ALA A 561 -12.25 -27.86 -19.73
C ALA A 561 -11.39 -28.22 -20.97
N TYR A 562 -10.52 -29.24 -20.88
CA TYR A 562 -9.73 -29.70 -22.01
C TYR A 562 -10.60 -30.38 -23.09
N GLU A 563 -11.58 -31.18 -22.68
CA GLU A 563 -12.55 -31.76 -23.59
C GLU A 563 -13.31 -30.69 -24.37
N LEU A 564 -13.80 -29.66 -23.69
CA LEU A 564 -14.52 -28.54 -24.33
C LEU A 564 -13.61 -27.67 -25.21
N ALA A 565 -12.38 -27.50 -24.83
CA ALA A 565 -11.38 -26.76 -25.63
C ALA A 565 -10.86 -27.57 -26.83
N GLY A 566 -10.91 -28.93 -26.75
CA GLY A 566 -10.32 -29.85 -27.72
C GLY A 566 -8.81 -29.91 -27.69
N GLU A 567 -8.16 -29.41 -26.61
CA GLU A 567 -6.72 -29.47 -26.36
C GLU A 567 -6.41 -29.19 -24.89
N GLU A 568 -5.23 -29.63 -24.43
CA GLU A 568 -4.72 -29.32 -23.10
C GLU A 568 -4.07 -27.92 -23.09
N PHE A 569 -4.32 -27.15 -22.03
CA PHE A 569 -3.75 -25.82 -21.82
C PHE A 569 -3.64 -25.50 -20.33
N ASN A 570 -2.79 -24.57 -19.97
CA ASN A 570 -2.65 -24.15 -18.58
C ASN A 570 -3.78 -23.21 -18.17
N ILE A 571 -4.80 -23.74 -17.46
CA ILE A 571 -5.97 -22.98 -16.95
C ILE A 571 -5.57 -21.87 -15.97
N SER A 572 -4.41 -21.99 -15.32
CA SER A 572 -3.88 -20.94 -14.45
C SER A 572 -3.19 -19.80 -15.22
N SER A 573 -2.93 -19.97 -16.52
CA SER A 573 -2.33 -18.94 -17.36
C SER A 573 -3.39 -18.02 -17.95
N PRO A 574 -3.46 -16.73 -17.54
CA PRO A 574 -4.42 -15.79 -18.14
C PRO A 574 -4.29 -15.69 -19.66
N LYS A 575 -3.06 -15.81 -20.17
CA LYS A 575 -2.80 -15.78 -21.61
C LYS A 575 -3.42 -16.96 -22.34
N GLN A 576 -3.10 -18.19 -21.89
CA GLN A 576 -3.62 -19.40 -22.56
C GLN A 576 -5.15 -19.50 -22.47
N VAL A 577 -5.72 -19.14 -21.32
CA VAL A 577 -7.19 -19.04 -21.18
C VAL A 577 -7.76 -18.02 -22.15
N GLY A 578 -7.14 -16.87 -22.29
CA GLY A 578 -7.56 -15.87 -23.27
C GLY A 578 -7.50 -16.35 -24.70
N ASP A 579 -6.42 -17.02 -25.08
CA ASP A 579 -6.24 -17.58 -26.42
C ASP A 579 -7.32 -18.66 -26.72
N ILE A 580 -7.62 -19.55 -25.77
CA ILE A 580 -8.68 -20.55 -25.90
C ILE A 580 -10.05 -19.91 -26.03
N LEU A 581 -10.44 -19.05 -25.08
CA LEU A 581 -11.81 -18.50 -25.01
C LEU A 581 -12.09 -17.51 -26.15
N PHE A 582 -11.13 -16.65 -26.50
CA PHE A 582 -11.40 -15.52 -27.40
C PHE A 582 -10.83 -15.67 -28.81
N GLU A 583 -9.75 -16.45 -29.01
CA GLU A 583 -9.21 -16.68 -30.35
C GLU A 583 -9.74 -17.98 -30.96
N LYS A 584 -9.69 -19.09 -30.20
CA LYS A 584 -10.12 -20.39 -30.69
C LYS A 584 -11.64 -20.56 -30.66
N MET A 585 -12.24 -20.42 -29.46
CA MET A 585 -13.69 -20.64 -29.27
C MET A 585 -14.53 -19.43 -29.66
N LYS A 586 -13.94 -18.21 -29.65
CA LYS A 586 -14.60 -16.94 -30.03
C LYS A 586 -15.93 -16.70 -29.31
N ILE A 587 -15.96 -16.94 -27.98
CA ILE A 587 -17.19 -16.83 -27.17
C ILE A 587 -17.73 -15.40 -27.07
N VAL A 588 -16.92 -14.40 -27.46
CA VAL A 588 -17.25 -12.96 -27.48
C VAL A 588 -16.64 -12.31 -28.72
N ASP A 589 -17.39 -11.46 -29.42
CA ASP A 589 -16.91 -10.77 -30.62
C ASP A 589 -15.84 -9.72 -30.35
N LYS A 590 -15.93 -9.02 -29.20
CA LYS A 590 -15.01 -7.96 -28.78
C LYS A 590 -14.59 -8.16 -27.32
N PRO A 591 -13.64 -9.08 -27.05
CA PRO A 591 -13.18 -9.33 -25.69
C PRO A 591 -12.35 -8.15 -25.15
N LYS A 592 -12.47 -7.88 -23.86
CA LYS A 592 -11.63 -6.88 -23.17
C LYS A 592 -10.17 -7.30 -23.21
N LYS A 593 -9.28 -6.34 -23.52
CA LYS A 593 -7.84 -6.51 -23.48
C LYS A 593 -7.20 -5.56 -22.46
N THR A 594 -6.09 -5.98 -21.87
CA THR A 594 -5.23 -5.14 -21.04
C THR A 594 -4.54 -4.07 -21.89
N LYS A 595 -3.93 -3.06 -21.25
CA LYS A 595 -3.08 -2.07 -21.92
C LYS A 595 -1.94 -2.72 -22.74
N THR A 596 -1.51 -3.92 -22.37
CA THR A 596 -0.48 -4.72 -23.06
C THR A 596 -1.04 -5.63 -24.16
N GLY A 597 -2.33 -5.49 -24.52
CA GLY A 597 -2.97 -6.27 -25.58
C GLY A 597 -3.36 -7.71 -25.19
N GLN A 598 -3.10 -8.14 -23.95
CA GLN A 598 -3.48 -9.45 -23.45
C GLN A 598 -4.98 -9.48 -23.11
N TYR A 599 -5.65 -10.59 -23.36
CA TYR A 599 -7.04 -10.77 -22.96
C TYR A 599 -7.21 -10.73 -21.44
N VAL A 600 -8.25 -10.00 -20.98
CA VAL A 600 -8.60 -9.95 -19.57
C VAL A 600 -9.41 -11.20 -19.22
N THR A 601 -8.86 -12.04 -18.35
CA THR A 601 -9.49 -13.25 -17.85
C THR A 601 -9.62 -13.24 -16.32
N SER A 602 -9.86 -12.03 -15.76
CA SER A 602 -10.15 -11.88 -14.32
C SER A 602 -11.47 -12.57 -13.98
N GLU A 603 -11.63 -12.97 -12.72
CA GLU A 603 -12.84 -13.61 -12.21
C GLU A 603 -14.09 -12.80 -12.56
N GLU A 604 -14.04 -11.47 -12.38
CA GLU A 604 -15.15 -10.57 -12.71
C GLU A 604 -15.57 -10.65 -14.17
N VAL A 605 -14.61 -10.68 -15.10
CA VAL A 605 -14.89 -10.79 -16.55
C VAL A 605 -15.42 -12.17 -16.90
N LEU A 606 -14.83 -13.23 -16.34
CA LEU A 606 -15.28 -14.59 -16.59
C LEU A 606 -16.68 -14.85 -16.00
N MET A 607 -17.01 -14.30 -14.84
CA MET A 607 -18.36 -14.41 -14.26
C MET A 607 -19.44 -13.82 -15.18
N GLN A 608 -19.14 -12.68 -15.88
CA GLN A 608 -20.06 -12.10 -16.87
C GLN A 608 -20.23 -12.98 -18.12
N LEU A 609 -19.34 -13.92 -18.34
CA LEU A 609 -19.32 -14.83 -19.48
C LEU A 609 -19.76 -16.25 -19.14
N LYS A 610 -20.12 -16.52 -17.87
CA LYS A 610 -20.46 -17.86 -17.38
C LYS A 610 -21.53 -18.56 -18.24
N ASP A 611 -22.56 -17.82 -18.66
CA ASP A 611 -23.67 -18.34 -19.47
C ASP A 611 -23.36 -18.42 -20.96
N ARG A 612 -22.20 -17.97 -21.43
CA ARG A 612 -21.80 -17.96 -22.84
C ARG A 612 -21.20 -19.27 -23.32
N ALA A 613 -20.47 -19.96 -22.44
CA ALA A 613 -19.85 -21.23 -22.75
C ALA A 613 -19.56 -22.05 -21.48
N PRO A 614 -19.89 -23.34 -21.42
CA PRO A 614 -19.67 -24.17 -20.24
C PRO A 614 -18.23 -24.19 -19.71
N ILE A 615 -17.25 -24.12 -20.60
CA ILE A 615 -15.83 -24.07 -20.24
C ILE A 615 -15.48 -22.92 -19.28
N VAL A 616 -16.24 -21.80 -19.32
CA VAL A 616 -15.98 -20.65 -18.45
C VAL A 616 -16.27 -21.02 -16.97
N GLU A 617 -17.31 -21.80 -16.74
CA GLU A 617 -17.64 -22.30 -15.41
C GLU A 617 -16.55 -23.26 -14.88
N ASP A 618 -16.05 -24.17 -15.71
CA ASP A 618 -14.96 -25.07 -15.34
C ASP A 618 -13.68 -24.31 -15.01
N ILE A 619 -13.34 -23.27 -15.79
CA ILE A 619 -12.18 -22.43 -15.54
C ILE A 619 -12.31 -21.68 -14.21
N LEU A 620 -13.50 -21.14 -13.91
CA LEU A 620 -13.78 -20.46 -12.64
C LEU A 620 -13.67 -21.43 -11.46
N ASN A 621 -14.30 -22.59 -11.56
CA ASN A 621 -14.28 -23.63 -10.52
C ASN A 621 -12.87 -24.19 -10.31
N TYR A 622 -12.11 -24.46 -11.39
CA TYR A 622 -10.71 -24.87 -11.29
C TYR A 622 -9.86 -23.86 -10.54
N ARG A 623 -9.96 -22.57 -10.92
CA ARG A 623 -9.19 -21.49 -10.27
C ARG A 623 -9.59 -21.30 -8.82
N GLY A 624 -10.87 -21.41 -8.49
CA GLY A 624 -11.38 -21.37 -7.13
C GLY A 624 -10.79 -22.51 -6.28
N MET A 625 -10.91 -23.75 -6.76
CA MET A 625 -10.34 -24.93 -6.08
C MET A 625 -8.84 -24.81 -5.89
N LYS A 626 -8.10 -24.40 -6.93
CA LYS A 626 -6.65 -24.21 -6.86
C LYS A 626 -6.24 -23.17 -5.82
N LYS A 627 -6.99 -22.06 -5.74
CA LYS A 627 -6.77 -21.02 -4.73
C LYS A 627 -6.99 -21.57 -3.32
N LEU A 628 -8.08 -22.28 -3.09
CA LEU A 628 -8.39 -22.88 -1.79
C LEU A 628 -7.33 -23.92 -1.38
N LEU A 629 -6.94 -24.79 -2.31
CA LEU A 629 -5.88 -25.77 -2.08
C LEU A 629 -4.56 -25.11 -1.69
N SER A 630 -4.07 -24.20 -2.51
CA SER A 630 -2.74 -23.60 -2.31
C SER A 630 -2.68 -22.65 -1.11
N THR A 631 -3.76 -21.86 -0.89
CA THR A 631 -3.75 -20.81 0.14
C THR A 631 -4.06 -21.35 1.53
N TYR A 632 -4.94 -22.35 1.62
CA TYR A 632 -5.40 -22.86 2.91
C TYR A 632 -5.05 -24.33 3.13
N VAL A 633 -5.52 -25.24 2.30
CA VAL A 633 -5.46 -26.67 2.56
C VAL A 633 -4.02 -27.22 2.63
N GLU A 634 -3.13 -26.72 1.76
CA GLU A 634 -1.72 -27.14 1.73
C GLU A 634 -0.80 -26.23 2.57
N ALA A 635 -1.21 -24.98 2.79
CA ALA A 635 -0.41 -24.01 3.52
C ALA A 635 -0.59 -24.10 5.02
N LEU A 636 -1.84 -24.17 5.51
CA LEU A 636 -2.15 -24.13 6.95
C LEU A 636 -1.45 -25.24 7.76
N PRO A 637 -1.40 -26.51 7.33
CA PRO A 637 -0.70 -27.56 8.10
C PRO A 637 0.79 -27.27 8.34
N LYS A 638 1.42 -26.56 7.40
CA LYS A 638 2.86 -26.19 7.49
C LYS A 638 3.12 -25.06 8.48
N LEU A 639 2.07 -24.34 8.86
CA LEU A 639 2.11 -23.21 9.80
C LEU A 639 1.78 -23.61 11.23
N ILE A 640 1.44 -24.89 11.46
CA ILE A 640 1.27 -25.41 12.81
C ILE A 640 2.61 -25.34 13.52
N ASN A 641 2.66 -24.58 14.60
CA ASN A 641 3.86 -24.46 15.40
C ASN A 641 4.14 -25.78 16.12
N PRO A 642 5.32 -26.40 15.95
CA PRO A 642 5.61 -27.73 16.51
C PRO A 642 5.67 -27.75 18.03
N ARG A 643 5.86 -26.59 18.69
CA ARG A 643 5.93 -26.48 20.15
C ARG A 643 4.56 -26.37 20.80
N THR A 644 3.63 -25.65 20.15
CA THR A 644 2.29 -25.40 20.70
C THR A 644 1.23 -26.33 20.11
N GLY A 645 1.45 -26.86 18.91
CA GLY A 645 0.45 -27.60 18.14
C GLY A 645 -0.63 -26.73 17.49
N HIS A 646 -0.51 -25.41 17.59
CA HIS A 646 -1.50 -24.45 17.10
C HIS A 646 -0.96 -23.62 15.95
N ILE A 647 -1.88 -22.99 15.20
CA ILE A 647 -1.57 -21.92 14.27
C ILE A 647 -1.70 -20.58 15.01
N HIS A 648 -0.70 -19.74 14.88
CA HIS A 648 -0.66 -18.41 15.48
C HIS A 648 -0.68 -17.36 14.39
N THR A 649 -1.82 -16.68 14.24
CA THR A 649 -1.92 -15.49 13.36
C THR A 649 -1.48 -14.25 14.12
N SER A 650 -1.09 -13.20 13.41
CA SER A 650 -0.86 -11.86 13.97
C SER A 650 -2.05 -10.96 13.69
N PHE A 651 -2.62 -10.34 14.72
CA PHE A 651 -3.67 -9.32 14.59
C PHE A 651 -3.06 -7.92 14.59
N ASN A 652 -3.20 -7.18 13.50
CA ASN A 652 -2.60 -5.88 13.34
C ASN A 652 -3.63 -4.78 13.54
N GLN A 653 -3.35 -3.83 14.46
CA GLN A 653 -4.22 -2.70 14.77
C GLN A 653 -3.99 -1.50 13.84
N ALA A 654 -2.79 -1.31 13.32
CA ALA A 654 -2.33 -0.11 12.62
C ALA A 654 -2.18 -0.30 11.09
N VAL A 655 -3.01 -1.14 10.46
CA VAL A 655 -2.89 -1.44 9.02
C VAL A 655 -4.06 -0.92 8.21
N THR A 656 -5.29 -1.05 8.72
CA THR A 656 -6.47 -0.66 7.96
C THR A 656 -6.84 0.80 8.19
N ALA A 657 -7.25 1.52 7.15
CA ALA A 657 -7.70 2.91 7.28
C ALA A 657 -9.05 3.08 8.02
N THR A 658 -9.76 1.97 8.29
CA THR A 658 -11.07 1.98 8.94
C THR A 658 -11.02 1.70 10.45
N GLY A 659 -9.88 1.29 10.99
CA GLY A 659 -9.79 0.82 12.38
C GLY A 659 -10.07 -0.67 12.57
N ARG A 660 -10.53 -1.38 11.53
CA ARG A 660 -10.67 -2.84 11.61
C ARG A 660 -9.32 -3.51 11.84
N LEU A 661 -9.31 -4.62 12.57
CA LEU A 661 -8.13 -5.47 12.66
C LEU A 661 -7.85 -6.12 11.31
N SER A 662 -6.60 -6.36 11.01
CA SER A 662 -6.19 -7.27 9.94
C SER A 662 -5.44 -8.46 10.52
N SER A 663 -5.54 -9.60 9.84
CA SER A 663 -4.85 -10.84 10.22
C SER A 663 -3.78 -11.15 9.19
N SER A 664 -2.59 -11.52 9.65
CA SER A 664 -1.48 -11.91 8.78
C SER A 664 -0.69 -13.08 9.36
N ASP A 665 -0.02 -13.80 8.48
CA ASP A 665 0.94 -14.87 8.77
C ASP A 665 0.39 -16.03 9.63
N PRO A 666 -0.77 -16.65 9.26
CA PRO A 666 -1.60 -16.52 8.06
C PRO A 666 -2.78 -15.55 8.23
N ASN A 667 -3.33 -15.05 7.11
CA ASN A 667 -4.58 -14.30 7.15
C ASN A 667 -5.78 -15.24 7.30
N LEU A 668 -6.31 -15.36 8.52
CA LEU A 668 -7.46 -16.20 8.84
C LEU A 668 -8.82 -15.51 8.64
N GLN A 669 -8.84 -14.18 8.44
CA GLN A 669 -10.07 -13.41 8.21
C GLN A 669 -10.61 -13.55 6.79
N ASN A 670 -9.81 -14.08 5.86
CA ASN A 670 -10.20 -14.24 4.45
C ASN A 670 -10.66 -15.66 4.08
N ILE A 671 -10.88 -16.54 5.05
CA ILE A 671 -11.40 -17.88 4.79
C ILE A 671 -12.86 -17.74 4.33
N PRO A 672 -13.22 -18.27 3.13
CA PRO A 672 -14.55 -18.06 2.57
C PRO A 672 -15.67 -18.63 3.44
N VAL A 673 -16.79 -17.90 3.50
CA VAL A 673 -17.99 -18.28 4.29
C VAL A 673 -19.15 -18.70 3.39
N ARG A 674 -19.23 -18.11 2.17
CA ARG A 674 -20.44 -18.14 1.36
C ARG A 674 -20.57 -19.36 0.46
N ASP A 675 -19.46 -19.98 0.10
CA ASP A 675 -19.44 -21.17 -0.74
C ASP A 675 -19.27 -22.44 0.10
N ASP A 676 -19.78 -23.56 -0.40
CA ASP A 676 -19.72 -24.83 0.30
C ASP A 676 -18.29 -25.34 0.46
N ASP A 677 -17.40 -24.95 -0.43
CA ASP A 677 -15.99 -25.34 -0.38
C ASP A 677 -15.24 -24.58 0.73
N GLY A 678 -15.56 -23.30 0.94
CA GLY A 678 -15.05 -22.51 2.06
C GLY A 678 -15.53 -23.06 3.41
N LYS A 679 -16.77 -23.53 3.48
CA LYS A 679 -17.34 -24.17 4.67
C LYS A 679 -16.57 -25.43 5.06
N GLU A 680 -16.15 -26.27 4.09
CA GLU A 680 -15.32 -27.46 4.37
C GLU A 680 -13.97 -27.09 5.02
N ILE A 681 -13.37 -25.95 4.66
CA ILE A 681 -12.15 -25.45 5.32
C ILE A 681 -12.45 -25.03 6.76
N ARG A 682 -13.59 -24.36 7.02
CA ARG A 682 -13.98 -23.95 8.38
C ARG A 682 -14.21 -25.12 9.32
N LYS A 683 -14.68 -26.27 8.83
CA LYS A 683 -14.79 -27.51 9.63
C LYS A 683 -13.47 -27.97 10.21
N CYS A 684 -12.36 -27.65 9.55
CA CYS A 684 -11.04 -28.05 10.01
C CYS A 684 -10.52 -27.22 11.20
N PHE A 685 -11.16 -26.09 11.54
CA PHE A 685 -10.83 -25.30 12.72
C PHE A 685 -11.62 -25.81 13.91
N ILE A 686 -10.90 -26.37 14.88
CA ILE A 686 -11.46 -27.05 16.05
C ILE A 686 -11.01 -26.37 17.35
N PRO A 687 -11.75 -26.54 18.46
CA PRO A 687 -11.32 -26.04 19.76
C PRO A 687 -10.16 -26.89 20.32
N GLU A 688 -9.58 -26.47 21.43
CA GLU A 688 -8.63 -27.29 22.18
C GLU A 688 -9.26 -28.63 22.61
N ALA A 689 -8.42 -29.62 22.83
CA ALA A 689 -8.90 -30.96 23.21
C ALA A 689 -9.76 -30.90 24.48
N GLY A 690 -10.97 -31.42 24.39
CA GLY A 690 -11.94 -31.43 25.50
C GLY A 690 -12.77 -30.16 25.63
N CYS A 691 -12.58 -29.16 24.75
CA CYS A 691 -13.38 -27.93 24.68
C CYS A 691 -14.44 -28.03 23.58
N ARG A 692 -15.37 -27.07 23.60
CA ARG A 692 -16.35 -26.82 22.55
C ARG A 692 -15.97 -25.53 21.83
N PHE A 693 -16.25 -25.48 20.52
CA PHE A 693 -16.14 -24.23 19.76
C PHE A 693 -17.37 -23.36 20.01
N PHE A 694 -17.16 -22.09 20.27
CA PHE A 694 -18.21 -21.11 20.47
C PHE A 694 -17.97 -19.92 19.54
N SER A 695 -18.97 -19.54 18.77
CA SER A 695 -18.94 -18.37 17.91
C SER A 695 -20.04 -17.41 18.30
N ALA A 696 -19.73 -16.12 18.33
CA ALA A 696 -20.70 -15.05 18.54
C ALA A 696 -20.47 -13.95 17.51
N ASP A 697 -21.54 -13.57 16.80
CA ASP A 697 -21.52 -12.61 15.69
C ASP A 697 -22.53 -11.50 15.90
N TYR A 698 -22.16 -10.26 15.51
CA TYR A 698 -23.11 -9.15 15.58
C TYR A 698 -24.14 -9.23 14.46
N SER A 699 -25.40 -9.22 14.83
CA SER A 699 -26.51 -9.22 13.89
C SER A 699 -26.68 -7.85 13.25
N GLN A 700 -26.25 -7.71 11.98
CA GLN A 700 -26.47 -6.53 11.14
C GLN A 700 -25.94 -5.21 11.77
N ILE A 701 -24.77 -5.24 12.37
CA ILE A 701 -24.22 -4.11 13.15
C ILE A 701 -24.11 -2.82 12.32
N GLU A 702 -23.66 -2.91 11.05
CA GLU A 702 -23.51 -1.73 10.19
C GLU A 702 -24.86 -1.02 9.93
N LEU A 703 -25.93 -1.79 9.75
CA LEU A 703 -27.29 -1.24 9.60
C LEU A 703 -27.81 -0.61 10.89
N ARG A 704 -27.49 -1.20 12.04
CA ARG A 704 -27.83 -0.64 13.37
C ARG A 704 -27.08 0.66 13.64
N ILE A 705 -25.81 0.73 13.26
CA ILE A 705 -25.00 1.96 13.33
C ILE A 705 -25.58 3.02 12.38
N MET A 706 -25.98 2.66 11.16
CA MET A 706 -26.65 3.58 10.23
C MET A 706 -27.96 4.10 10.82
N ALA A 707 -28.79 3.27 11.42
CA ALA A 707 -30.02 3.68 12.09
C ALA A 707 -29.75 4.70 13.21
N HIS A 708 -28.72 4.46 14.00
CA HIS A 708 -28.29 5.36 15.06
C HIS A 708 -27.79 6.71 14.53
N LEU A 709 -26.85 6.68 13.56
CA LEU A 709 -26.23 7.89 13.00
C LEU A 709 -27.20 8.74 12.19
N SER A 710 -28.09 8.13 11.42
CA SER A 710 -29.11 8.84 10.65
C SER A 710 -30.28 9.34 11.50
N GLY A 711 -30.57 8.65 12.61
CA GLY A 711 -31.76 8.92 13.43
C GLY A 711 -33.07 8.67 12.66
N ASP A 712 -33.05 7.76 11.65
CA ASP A 712 -34.24 7.44 10.87
C ASP A 712 -35.23 6.62 11.69
N GLU A 713 -36.43 7.18 11.96
CA GLU A 713 -37.43 6.58 12.82
C GLU A 713 -37.94 5.24 12.31
N ASN A 714 -38.12 5.10 10.99
CA ASN A 714 -38.61 3.85 10.42
C ASN A 714 -37.58 2.72 10.57
N MET A 715 -36.30 3.05 10.44
CA MET A 715 -35.21 2.08 10.61
C MET A 715 -35.05 1.72 12.10
N ILE A 716 -35.10 2.70 12.98
CA ILE A 716 -35.05 2.50 14.44
C ILE A 716 -36.18 1.62 14.93
N GLU A 717 -37.42 1.93 14.50
CA GLU A 717 -38.62 1.16 14.89
C GLU A 717 -38.51 -0.31 14.43
N ALA A 718 -38.11 -0.54 13.19
CA ALA A 718 -37.91 -1.90 12.67
C ALA A 718 -36.93 -2.72 13.52
N PHE A 719 -35.82 -2.12 13.98
CA PHE A 719 -34.87 -2.81 14.84
C PHE A 719 -35.35 -3.00 16.27
N ARG A 720 -36.14 -2.06 16.81
CA ARG A 720 -36.69 -2.15 18.18
C ARG A 720 -37.77 -3.22 18.28
N GLU A 721 -38.56 -3.37 17.24
CA GLU A 721 -39.62 -4.39 17.17
C GLU A 721 -39.07 -5.78 16.80
N GLY A 722 -37.77 -5.89 16.53
CA GLY A 722 -37.10 -7.15 16.20
C GLY A 722 -37.43 -7.70 14.82
N PHE A 723 -37.94 -6.87 13.92
CA PHE A 723 -38.21 -7.28 12.55
C PHE A 723 -36.92 -7.51 11.77
N ASP A 724 -36.95 -8.46 10.86
CA ASP A 724 -35.91 -8.62 9.86
C ASP A 724 -35.89 -7.36 8.97
N ILE A 725 -34.87 -6.52 9.13
CA ILE A 725 -34.75 -5.23 8.40
C ILE A 725 -34.80 -5.41 6.88
N HIS A 726 -34.33 -6.56 6.35
CA HIS A 726 -34.40 -6.84 4.93
C HIS A 726 -35.81 -7.20 4.49
N ARG A 727 -36.58 -7.94 5.31
CA ARG A 727 -38.00 -8.17 5.09
C ARG A 727 -38.79 -6.88 5.26
N ALA A 728 -38.50 -6.08 6.29
CA ALA A 728 -39.13 -4.78 6.52
C ALA A 728 -38.89 -3.82 5.36
N THR A 729 -37.64 -3.77 4.86
CA THR A 729 -37.29 -2.96 3.66
C THR A 729 -38.05 -3.48 2.44
N ALA A 730 -38.08 -4.80 2.21
CA ALA A 730 -38.82 -5.40 1.10
C ALA A 730 -40.31 -5.08 1.19
N ALA A 731 -40.94 -5.28 2.31
CA ALA A 731 -42.35 -5.00 2.54
C ALA A 731 -42.73 -3.54 2.17
N LYS A 732 -41.88 -2.59 2.58
CA LYS A 732 -42.08 -1.16 2.28
C LYS A 732 -41.80 -0.82 0.80
N ILE A 733 -40.78 -1.39 0.19
CA ILE A 733 -40.44 -1.17 -1.23
C ILE A 733 -41.54 -1.73 -2.15
N TRP A 734 -41.98 -2.98 -1.90
CA TRP A 734 -43.00 -3.64 -2.74
C TRP A 734 -44.45 -3.35 -2.26
N LYS A 735 -44.63 -2.62 -1.12
CA LYS A 735 -45.92 -2.25 -0.52
C LYS A 735 -46.77 -3.46 -0.18
N GLU A 736 -46.16 -4.46 0.42
CA GLU A 736 -46.73 -5.72 0.86
C GLU A 736 -46.64 -5.84 2.39
N ASN A 737 -47.40 -6.76 2.98
CA ASN A 737 -47.20 -7.08 4.39
C ASN A 737 -45.86 -7.80 4.58
N ILE A 738 -45.26 -7.64 5.75
CA ILE A 738 -43.96 -8.23 6.05
C ILE A 738 -43.98 -9.76 5.96
N ASP A 739 -45.12 -10.38 6.29
CA ASP A 739 -45.31 -11.81 6.23
C ASP A 739 -45.47 -12.34 4.81
N ASP A 740 -45.86 -11.49 3.85
CA ASP A 740 -46.07 -11.85 2.44
C ASP A 740 -44.77 -11.72 1.62
N VAL A 741 -43.70 -11.15 2.19
CA VAL A 741 -42.42 -10.95 1.55
C VAL A 741 -41.75 -12.30 1.22
N THR A 742 -41.47 -12.52 -0.07
CA THR A 742 -40.77 -13.71 -0.53
C THR A 742 -39.29 -13.68 -0.16
N ASP A 743 -38.66 -14.85 -0.11
CA ASP A 743 -37.21 -14.94 0.15
C ASP A 743 -36.39 -14.28 -0.97
N GLU A 744 -36.88 -14.26 -2.20
CA GLU A 744 -36.23 -13.54 -3.31
C GLU A 744 -36.27 -12.02 -3.11
N GLN A 745 -37.41 -11.48 -2.73
CA GLN A 745 -37.56 -10.04 -2.41
C GLN A 745 -36.68 -9.67 -1.21
N ARG A 746 -36.67 -10.50 -0.16
CA ARG A 746 -35.77 -10.33 0.98
C ARG A 746 -34.29 -10.30 0.57
N LYS A 747 -33.88 -11.23 -0.31
CA LYS A 747 -32.51 -11.30 -0.86
C LYS A 747 -32.15 -10.05 -1.67
N LYS A 748 -33.07 -9.58 -2.52
CA LYS A 748 -32.92 -8.32 -3.28
C LYS A 748 -32.83 -7.12 -2.35
N ALA A 749 -33.70 -7.01 -1.34
CA ALA A 749 -33.66 -5.95 -0.33
C ALA A 749 -32.35 -5.97 0.49
N LYS A 750 -31.83 -7.16 0.82
CA LYS A 750 -30.52 -7.29 1.48
C LYS A 750 -29.41 -6.71 0.62
N GLN A 751 -29.38 -7.02 -0.66
CA GLN A 751 -28.38 -6.48 -1.59
C GLN A 751 -28.51 -4.96 -1.76
N ALA A 752 -29.74 -4.45 -1.82
CA ALA A 752 -30.05 -3.03 -1.91
C ALA A 752 -29.62 -2.30 -0.62
N ASN A 753 -30.00 -2.79 0.56
CA ASN A 753 -29.65 -2.20 1.85
C ASN A 753 -28.14 -1.98 1.98
N PHE A 754 -27.35 -3.03 1.79
CA PHE A 754 -25.90 -2.91 1.87
C PHE A 754 -25.30 -2.07 0.73
N GLY A 755 -25.80 -2.24 -0.50
CA GLY A 755 -25.31 -1.46 -1.63
C GLY A 755 -25.52 0.04 -1.45
N ILE A 756 -26.74 0.44 -1.06
CA ILE A 756 -27.13 1.85 -0.92
C ILE A 756 -26.37 2.52 0.22
N ILE A 757 -26.24 1.87 1.36
CA ILE A 757 -25.50 2.39 2.53
C ILE A 757 -24.04 2.67 2.16
N TYR A 758 -23.44 1.82 1.30
CA TYR A 758 -22.08 2.03 0.80
C TYR A 758 -21.99 2.98 -0.40
N GLY A 759 -23.07 3.68 -0.74
CA GLY A 759 -23.10 4.68 -1.81
C GLY A 759 -22.95 4.07 -3.21
N ILE A 760 -23.55 2.90 -3.45
CA ILE A 760 -23.56 2.27 -4.76
C ILE A 760 -24.28 3.15 -5.80
N THR A 761 -23.74 3.25 -7.00
CA THR A 761 -24.41 3.93 -8.09
C THR A 761 -25.55 3.08 -8.66
N THR A 762 -26.50 3.72 -9.34
CA THR A 762 -27.59 3.02 -10.06
C THR A 762 -27.04 1.93 -10.98
N TYR A 763 -26.01 2.24 -11.75
CA TYR A 763 -25.34 1.29 -12.62
C TYR A 763 -24.71 0.11 -11.86
N GLY A 764 -24.02 0.40 -10.76
CA GLY A 764 -23.43 -0.64 -9.90
C GLY A 764 -24.46 -1.56 -9.28
N LEU A 765 -25.58 -1.02 -8.82
CA LEU A 765 -26.69 -1.79 -8.27
C LEU A 765 -27.35 -2.66 -9.35
N ALA A 766 -27.60 -2.10 -10.52
CA ALA A 766 -28.16 -2.83 -11.66
C ALA A 766 -27.29 -4.04 -12.06
N GLN A 767 -25.99 -3.85 -12.17
CA GLN A 767 -25.06 -4.95 -12.47
C GLN A 767 -25.02 -6.01 -11.36
N ARG A 768 -25.00 -5.58 -10.10
CA ARG A 768 -24.90 -6.50 -8.96
C ARG A 768 -26.14 -7.37 -8.79
N MET A 769 -27.31 -6.81 -9.09
CA MET A 769 -28.59 -7.51 -8.95
C MET A 769 -29.06 -8.20 -10.26
N GLY A 770 -28.39 -7.94 -11.39
CA GLY A 770 -28.80 -8.46 -12.69
C GLY A 770 -30.13 -7.87 -13.20
N ILE A 771 -30.41 -6.58 -12.86
CA ILE A 771 -31.65 -5.87 -13.22
C ILE A 771 -31.34 -4.69 -14.16
N GLU A 772 -32.37 -4.11 -14.76
CA GLU A 772 -32.20 -2.90 -15.60
C GLU A 772 -31.89 -1.65 -14.77
N ASN A 773 -31.18 -0.68 -15.38
CA ASN A 773 -30.84 0.58 -14.72
C ASN A 773 -32.07 1.36 -14.22
N GLY A 774 -33.20 1.27 -14.94
CA GLY A 774 -34.45 1.89 -14.54
C GLY A 774 -35.01 1.30 -13.23
N GLU A 775 -34.97 -0.03 -13.12
CA GLU A 775 -35.40 -0.75 -11.93
C GLU A 775 -34.50 -0.48 -10.73
N ALA A 776 -33.17 -0.47 -10.96
CA ALA A 776 -32.19 -0.15 -9.92
C ALA A 776 -32.37 1.28 -9.39
N ARG A 777 -32.68 2.24 -10.28
CA ARG A 777 -32.96 3.61 -9.89
C ARG A 777 -34.23 3.69 -9.05
N GLN A 778 -35.29 3.01 -9.48
CA GLN A 778 -36.54 2.97 -8.72
C GLN A 778 -36.34 2.37 -7.33
N LEU A 779 -35.53 1.30 -7.19
CA LEU A 779 -35.21 0.71 -5.91
C LEU A 779 -34.46 1.69 -4.97
N ILE A 780 -33.51 2.46 -5.50
CA ILE A 780 -32.80 3.47 -4.71
C ILE A 780 -33.76 4.59 -4.29
N ASP A 781 -34.61 5.07 -5.19
CA ASP A 781 -35.57 6.13 -4.89
C ASP A 781 -36.62 5.66 -3.85
N ASP A 782 -37.08 4.42 -3.94
CA ASP A 782 -38.03 3.83 -3.00
C ASP A 782 -37.37 3.58 -1.63
N TYR A 783 -36.10 3.18 -1.60
CA TYR A 783 -35.31 3.05 -0.38
C TYR A 783 -35.21 4.37 0.38
N PHE A 784 -34.84 5.46 -0.31
CA PHE A 784 -34.72 6.77 0.32
C PHE A 784 -36.07 7.43 0.66
N ARG A 785 -37.13 7.06 -0.05
CA ARG A 785 -38.49 7.43 0.34
C ARG A 785 -38.90 6.72 1.64
N THR A 786 -38.43 5.47 1.83
CA THR A 786 -38.68 4.68 3.04
C THR A 786 -37.84 5.17 4.23
N PHE A 787 -36.60 5.53 3.97
CA PHE A 787 -35.61 5.95 4.97
C PHE A 787 -35.04 7.35 4.62
N PRO A 788 -35.83 8.42 4.72
CA PRO A 788 -35.41 9.75 4.22
C PRO A 788 -34.26 10.35 5.01
N LYS A 789 -34.13 10.03 6.30
CA LYS A 789 -33.03 10.53 7.14
C LYS A 789 -31.71 9.82 6.85
N VAL A 790 -31.73 8.60 6.28
CA VAL A 790 -30.51 7.94 5.78
C VAL A 790 -29.91 8.75 4.64
N GLN A 791 -30.73 9.20 3.66
CA GLN A 791 -30.28 10.05 2.58
C GLN A 791 -29.69 11.38 3.11
N ALA A 792 -30.43 12.04 4.03
CA ALA A 792 -29.98 13.28 4.63
C ALA A 792 -28.63 13.13 5.37
N TYR A 793 -28.46 12.03 6.11
CA TYR A 793 -27.21 11.70 6.77
C TYR A 793 -26.06 11.52 5.75
N MET A 794 -26.29 10.78 4.67
CA MET A 794 -25.26 10.54 3.65
C MET A 794 -24.78 11.84 3.00
N GLU A 795 -25.70 12.77 2.70
CA GLU A 795 -25.32 14.08 2.16
C GLU A 795 -24.60 14.94 3.22
N ALA A 796 -25.09 14.95 4.47
CA ALA A 796 -24.44 15.65 5.56
C ALA A 796 -23.00 15.13 5.83
N ALA A 797 -22.78 13.81 5.76
CA ALA A 797 -21.47 13.21 5.95
C ALA A 797 -20.46 13.66 4.86
N LYS A 798 -20.91 13.76 3.60
CA LYS A 798 -20.07 14.29 2.50
C LYS A 798 -19.74 15.77 2.73
N GLU A 799 -20.71 16.58 3.13
CA GLU A 799 -20.51 18.00 3.36
C GLU A 799 -19.56 18.24 4.54
N GLN A 800 -19.78 17.53 5.65
CA GLN A 800 -18.89 17.58 6.81
C GLN A 800 -17.45 17.17 6.45
N ALA A 801 -17.30 16.15 5.60
CA ALA A 801 -15.98 15.74 5.13
C ALA A 801 -15.33 16.80 4.23
N ARG A 802 -16.11 17.55 3.44
CA ARG A 802 -15.59 18.70 2.65
C ARG A 802 -15.11 19.84 3.55
N GLU A 803 -15.86 20.13 4.61
CA GLU A 803 -15.52 21.21 5.56
C GLU A 803 -14.30 20.86 6.42
N LYS A 804 -14.26 19.63 6.97
CA LYS A 804 -13.24 19.20 7.94
C LYS A 804 -12.01 18.56 7.29
N GLY A 805 -12.11 18.06 6.06
CA GLY A 805 -11.07 17.28 5.40
C GLY A 805 -10.97 15.82 5.85
N TYR A 806 -11.85 15.36 6.74
CA TYR A 806 -11.90 13.99 7.25
C TYR A 806 -13.31 13.55 7.62
N ALA A 807 -13.53 12.23 7.64
CA ALA A 807 -14.67 11.58 8.25
C ALA A 807 -14.29 11.06 9.65
N GLU A 808 -15.23 11.08 10.61
CA GLU A 808 -14.98 10.73 12.01
C GLU A 808 -16.00 9.69 12.49
N THR A 809 -15.53 8.69 13.26
CA THR A 809 -16.38 7.67 13.88
C THR A 809 -17.04 8.20 15.16
N MET A 810 -17.97 7.42 15.73
CA MET A 810 -18.60 7.70 17.03
C MET A 810 -17.58 7.79 18.18
N PHE A 811 -16.41 7.21 18.02
CA PHE A 811 -15.36 7.16 19.04
C PHE A 811 -14.20 8.11 18.75
N GLY A 812 -14.32 8.99 17.72
CA GLY A 812 -13.32 9.99 17.40
C GLY A 812 -12.20 9.51 16.48
N ARG A 813 -12.32 8.32 15.89
CA ARG A 813 -11.36 7.86 14.87
C ARG A 813 -11.55 8.67 13.60
N ARG A 814 -10.47 9.22 13.06
CA ARG A 814 -10.49 10.04 11.85
C ARG A 814 -9.97 9.28 10.65
N ARG A 815 -10.62 9.48 9.52
CA ARG A 815 -10.13 9.11 8.20
C ARG A 815 -10.00 10.35 7.35
N TYR A 816 -8.80 10.72 7.00
CA TYR A 816 -8.55 11.90 6.17
C TYR A 816 -8.94 11.63 4.72
N LEU A 817 -9.57 12.61 4.08
CA LEU A 817 -10.15 12.50 2.73
C LEU A 817 -9.68 13.67 1.86
N PRO A 818 -8.39 13.73 1.51
CA PRO A 818 -7.84 14.84 0.72
C PRO A 818 -8.50 14.98 -0.64
N ASP A 819 -9.00 13.88 -1.20
CA ASP A 819 -9.65 13.84 -2.51
C ASP A 819 -11.13 14.25 -2.51
N ILE A 820 -11.71 14.60 -1.37
CA ILE A 820 -13.15 14.91 -1.25
C ILE A 820 -13.59 16.12 -2.09
N THR A 821 -12.67 17.03 -2.39
CA THR A 821 -12.87 18.20 -3.24
C THR A 821 -12.28 18.07 -4.64
N SER A 822 -11.80 16.88 -5.00
CA SER A 822 -11.17 16.62 -6.30
C SER A 822 -12.12 16.97 -7.46
N ARG A 823 -11.60 17.65 -8.50
CA ARG A 823 -12.34 17.94 -9.72
C ARG A 823 -12.61 16.70 -10.56
N ASN A 824 -11.80 15.65 -10.40
CA ASN A 824 -12.03 14.36 -11.03
C ASN A 824 -13.24 13.66 -10.36
N GLY A 825 -14.34 13.51 -11.09
CA GLY A 825 -15.58 12.91 -10.57
C GLY A 825 -15.42 11.47 -10.06
N THR A 826 -14.52 10.68 -10.63
CA THR A 826 -14.25 9.29 -10.19
C THR A 826 -13.51 9.28 -8.85
N VAL A 827 -12.47 10.09 -8.74
CA VAL A 827 -11.66 10.24 -7.52
C VAL A 827 -12.51 10.83 -6.40
N ARG A 828 -13.22 11.93 -6.68
CA ARG A 828 -14.16 12.54 -5.72
C ARG A 828 -15.25 11.56 -5.29
N GLY A 829 -15.85 10.81 -6.21
CA GLY A 829 -16.89 9.83 -5.89
C GLY A 829 -16.36 8.70 -5.00
N PHE A 830 -15.09 8.32 -5.12
CA PHE A 830 -14.47 7.39 -4.19
C PHE A 830 -14.30 7.98 -2.79
N ALA A 831 -13.83 9.23 -2.68
CA ALA A 831 -13.72 9.95 -1.40
C ALA A 831 -15.09 10.18 -0.75
N GLU A 832 -16.11 10.52 -1.53
CA GLU A 832 -17.50 10.67 -1.05
C GLU A 832 -18.07 9.37 -0.47
N ARG A 833 -17.82 8.23 -1.12
CA ARG A 833 -18.18 6.92 -0.54
C ARG A 833 -17.44 6.64 0.76
N ASN A 834 -16.16 6.97 0.84
CA ASN A 834 -15.39 6.82 2.07
C ASN A 834 -15.90 7.74 3.19
N ALA A 835 -16.38 8.94 2.86
CA ALA A 835 -16.99 9.86 3.84
C ALA A 835 -18.24 9.25 4.50
N ILE A 836 -19.01 8.45 3.74
CA ILE A 836 -20.21 7.77 4.25
C ILE A 836 -19.81 6.50 5.02
N ASN A 837 -18.89 5.70 4.49
CA ASN A 837 -18.57 4.36 4.99
C ASN A 837 -17.66 4.37 6.21
N ALA A 838 -16.68 5.30 6.27
CA ALA A 838 -15.71 5.31 7.34
C ALA A 838 -16.32 5.49 8.74
N PRO A 839 -17.32 6.37 8.96
CA PRO A 839 -18.00 6.47 10.25
C PRO A 839 -18.70 5.18 10.68
N ILE A 840 -19.27 4.42 9.74
CA ILE A 840 -20.00 3.20 10.02
C ILE A 840 -19.03 2.06 10.33
N GLN A 841 -18.13 1.74 9.39
CA GLN A 841 -17.19 0.64 9.53
C GLN A 841 -16.19 0.85 10.67
N GLY A 842 -15.76 2.11 10.87
CA GLY A 842 -14.87 2.42 11.96
C GLY A 842 -15.54 2.34 13.32
N SER A 843 -16.82 2.76 13.42
CA SER A 843 -17.58 2.60 14.67
C SER A 843 -17.85 1.13 14.99
N GLU A 844 -18.16 0.31 13.99
CA GLU A 844 -18.25 -1.15 14.13
C GLU A 844 -16.94 -1.75 14.66
N ALA A 845 -15.82 -1.38 14.06
CA ALA A 845 -14.50 -1.85 14.50
C ALA A 845 -14.21 -1.46 15.96
N ASP A 846 -14.58 -0.26 16.38
CA ASP A 846 -14.37 0.18 17.75
C ASP A 846 -15.34 -0.53 18.72
N ILE A 847 -16.59 -0.79 18.34
CA ILE A 847 -17.56 -1.53 19.14
C ILE A 847 -17.08 -2.95 19.42
N ILE A 848 -16.62 -3.67 18.40
CA ILE A 848 -16.11 -5.04 18.61
C ILE A 848 -14.85 -5.06 19.46
N LYS A 849 -13.95 -4.09 19.31
CA LYS A 849 -12.77 -3.93 20.17
C LYS A 849 -13.16 -3.72 21.64
N ILE A 850 -14.17 -2.87 21.89
CA ILE A 850 -14.70 -2.65 23.24
C ILE A 850 -15.28 -3.94 23.82
N ALA A 851 -16.05 -4.70 23.04
CA ALA A 851 -16.56 -6.00 23.45
C ALA A 851 -15.43 -6.96 23.80
N MET A 852 -14.42 -7.10 22.95
CA MET A 852 -13.23 -7.94 23.18
C MET A 852 -12.53 -7.61 24.49
N ILE A 853 -12.31 -6.30 24.77
CA ILE A 853 -11.66 -5.84 25.99
C ILE A 853 -12.50 -6.18 27.23
N ARG A 854 -13.81 -5.97 27.19
CA ARG A 854 -14.71 -6.26 28.30
C ARG A 854 -14.84 -7.75 28.58
N ILE A 855 -14.97 -8.58 27.54
CA ILE A 855 -14.99 -10.03 27.66
C ILE A 855 -13.69 -10.53 28.28
N TRP A 856 -12.54 -10.07 27.75
CA TRP A 856 -11.23 -10.46 28.26
C TRP A 856 -11.04 -10.08 29.73
N ARG A 857 -11.45 -8.88 30.16
CA ARG A 857 -11.41 -8.45 31.56
C ARG A 857 -12.28 -9.34 32.44
N ARG A 858 -13.51 -9.61 32.02
CA ARG A 858 -14.42 -10.49 32.79
C ARG A 858 -13.90 -11.92 32.88
N PHE A 859 -13.25 -12.43 31.83
CA PHE A 859 -12.61 -13.75 31.90
C PHE A 859 -11.49 -13.76 32.96
N LYS A 860 -10.71 -12.71 33.06
CA LYS A 860 -9.66 -12.56 34.10
C LYS A 860 -10.27 -12.44 35.50
N ASP A 861 -11.22 -11.55 35.67
CA ASP A 861 -11.84 -11.23 36.98
C ASP A 861 -12.64 -12.42 37.55
N GLU A 862 -13.30 -13.15 36.66
CA GLU A 862 -14.12 -14.34 37.02
C GLU A 862 -13.34 -15.67 36.96
N ASN A 863 -12.03 -15.63 36.70
CA ASN A 863 -11.11 -16.77 36.58
C ASN A 863 -11.59 -17.82 35.57
N ILE A 864 -12.11 -17.39 34.41
CA ILE A 864 -12.52 -18.24 33.29
C ILE A 864 -11.27 -18.77 32.58
N ARG A 865 -11.23 -20.09 32.40
CA ARG A 865 -10.14 -20.81 31.70
C ARG A 865 -10.30 -20.80 30.19
N SER A 866 -11.53 -20.66 29.71
CA SER A 866 -11.88 -20.59 28.31
C SER A 866 -11.18 -19.43 27.62
N LYS A 867 -10.92 -19.53 26.30
CA LYS A 867 -10.03 -18.63 25.57
C LYS A 867 -10.75 -18.02 24.38
N MET A 868 -10.59 -16.72 24.19
CA MET A 868 -10.84 -16.07 22.90
C MET A 868 -9.68 -16.43 21.96
N ILE A 869 -10.00 -16.90 20.75
CA ILE A 869 -8.99 -17.45 19.83
C ILE A 869 -8.95 -16.74 18.47
N LEU A 870 -10.08 -16.25 17.96
CA LEU A 870 -10.16 -15.57 16.67
C LEU A 870 -11.13 -14.39 16.71
N GLN A 871 -10.85 -13.40 15.89
CA GLN A 871 -11.77 -12.33 15.51
C GLN A 871 -11.81 -12.26 13.97
N VAL A 872 -13.00 -12.33 13.39
CA VAL A 872 -13.22 -12.32 11.94
C VAL A 872 -14.38 -11.39 11.63
N HIS A 873 -14.09 -10.20 11.09
CA HIS A 873 -15.06 -9.14 10.81
C HIS A 873 -15.83 -8.71 12.09
N ASP A 874 -17.08 -9.11 12.24
CA ASP A 874 -17.98 -8.83 13.36
C ASP A 874 -18.19 -10.06 14.27
N GLU A 875 -17.42 -11.13 14.06
CA GLU A 875 -17.48 -12.42 14.74
C GLU A 875 -16.32 -12.60 15.72
N LEU A 876 -16.61 -13.12 16.92
CA LEU A 876 -15.65 -13.56 17.94
C LEU A 876 -15.76 -15.06 18.17
N ASN A 877 -14.61 -15.75 18.19
CA ASN A 877 -14.53 -17.19 18.32
C ASN A 877 -13.75 -17.59 19.57
N PHE A 878 -14.22 -18.64 20.22
CA PHE A 878 -13.71 -19.10 21.52
C PHE A 878 -13.53 -20.61 21.55
N SER A 879 -12.55 -21.06 22.32
CA SER A 879 -12.38 -22.44 22.78
C SER A 879 -12.85 -22.53 24.24
N VAL A 880 -13.94 -23.26 24.48
CA VAL A 880 -14.67 -23.19 25.77
C VAL A 880 -14.70 -24.53 26.46
N TYR A 881 -14.33 -24.58 27.74
CA TYR A 881 -14.43 -25.76 28.57
C TYR A 881 -15.90 -26.14 28.85
N PRO A 882 -16.25 -27.41 28.86
CA PRO A 882 -17.65 -27.87 29.00
C PRO A 882 -18.34 -27.36 30.27
N ASP A 883 -17.61 -27.20 31.35
CA ASP A 883 -18.12 -26.72 32.64
C ASP A 883 -18.26 -25.15 32.67
N GLU A 884 -17.80 -24.42 31.68
CA GLU A 884 -17.90 -22.98 31.58
C GLU A 884 -18.89 -22.50 30.46
N ILE A 885 -19.53 -23.43 29.74
CA ILE A 885 -20.36 -23.13 28.56
C ILE A 885 -21.44 -22.09 28.87
N GLU A 886 -22.23 -22.27 29.92
CA GLU A 886 -23.30 -21.35 30.25
C GLU A 886 -22.78 -19.98 30.67
N GLN A 887 -21.70 -19.94 31.47
CA GLN A 887 -21.11 -18.70 31.96
C GLN A 887 -20.46 -17.92 30.82
N VAL A 888 -19.66 -18.58 29.98
CA VAL A 888 -19.00 -17.94 28.84
C VAL A 888 -20.03 -17.41 27.86
N GLY A 889 -21.02 -18.21 27.47
CA GLY A 889 -22.08 -17.77 26.57
C GLY A 889 -22.80 -16.54 27.07
N LYS A 890 -23.13 -16.51 28.36
CA LYS A 890 -23.77 -15.34 29.00
C LYS A 890 -22.85 -14.12 28.99
N ILE A 891 -21.58 -14.26 29.40
CA ILE A 891 -20.61 -13.14 29.42
C ILE A 891 -20.45 -12.55 28.03
N VAL A 892 -20.19 -13.39 27.03
CA VAL A 892 -19.90 -12.91 25.67
C VAL A 892 -21.08 -12.17 25.07
N ILE A 893 -22.29 -12.73 25.17
CA ILE A 893 -23.50 -12.09 24.64
C ILE A 893 -23.77 -10.77 25.37
N GLU A 894 -23.67 -10.74 26.71
CA GLU A 894 -23.89 -9.53 27.49
C GLU A 894 -22.92 -8.41 27.12
N GLU A 895 -21.62 -8.70 27.01
CA GLU A 895 -20.62 -7.69 26.73
C GLU A 895 -20.67 -7.22 25.28
N MET A 896 -20.98 -8.10 24.33
CA MET A 896 -21.24 -7.69 22.94
C MET A 896 -22.46 -6.77 22.86
N GLN A 897 -23.56 -7.14 23.46
CA GLN A 897 -24.80 -6.33 23.42
C GLN A 897 -24.68 -4.99 24.16
N LYS A 898 -23.84 -4.91 25.18
CA LYS A 898 -23.63 -3.72 26.01
C LYS A 898 -22.37 -2.92 25.63
N ALA A 899 -21.67 -3.31 24.57
CA ALA A 899 -20.40 -2.67 24.18
C ALA A 899 -20.56 -1.17 23.92
N CYS A 900 -21.69 -0.75 23.35
CA CYS A 900 -22.03 0.64 23.10
C CYS A 900 -23.55 0.85 23.21
N GLU A 901 -23.95 2.06 23.66
CA GLU A 901 -25.35 2.48 23.65
C GLU A 901 -25.71 3.10 22.29
N LEU A 902 -26.63 2.48 21.57
CA LEU A 902 -27.21 2.99 20.34
C LEU A 902 -28.71 3.29 20.52
N ASN A 903 -29.31 4.04 19.60
CA ASN A 903 -30.77 4.24 19.54
C ASN A 903 -31.54 2.94 19.22
N VAL A 904 -30.85 1.91 18.83
CA VAL A 904 -31.33 0.55 18.55
C VAL A 904 -30.54 -0.47 19.37
N PRO A 905 -31.12 -1.60 19.77
CA PRO A 905 -30.38 -2.63 20.51
C PRO A 905 -29.25 -3.21 19.64
N LEU A 906 -28.08 -3.42 20.23
CA LEU A 906 -27.08 -4.33 19.65
C LEU A 906 -27.53 -5.77 19.94
N VAL A 907 -27.49 -6.62 18.93
CA VAL A 907 -27.86 -8.04 19.04
C VAL A 907 -26.66 -8.86 18.59
N ALA A 908 -26.31 -9.85 19.39
CA ALA A 908 -25.31 -10.85 19.06
C ALA A 908 -25.99 -12.22 18.94
N ASP A 909 -25.83 -12.87 17.81
CA ASP A 909 -26.21 -14.24 17.57
C ASP A 909 -25.04 -15.17 17.96
N ALA A 910 -25.31 -16.31 18.53
CA ALA A 910 -24.25 -17.20 19.00
C ALA A 910 -24.59 -18.67 18.79
N GLY A 911 -23.57 -19.47 18.54
CA GLY A 911 -23.73 -20.92 18.34
C GLY A 911 -22.58 -21.72 18.95
N TRP A 912 -22.84 -23.02 19.10
CA TRP A 912 -21.94 -24.02 19.68
C TRP A 912 -21.72 -25.17 18.70
N GLY A 913 -20.49 -25.61 18.57
CA GLY A 913 -20.17 -26.73 17.69
C GLY A 913 -18.91 -27.48 18.13
N ASP A 914 -18.60 -28.54 17.41
CA ASP A 914 -17.32 -29.23 17.54
C ASP A 914 -16.24 -28.62 16.63
N ASN A 915 -16.62 -27.69 15.77
CA ASN A 915 -15.76 -26.93 14.87
C ASN A 915 -16.37 -25.56 14.55
N TRP A 916 -15.61 -24.73 13.86
CA TRP A 916 -16.03 -23.37 13.52
C TRP A 916 -17.30 -23.33 12.66
N LEU A 917 -17.47 -24.23 11.68
CA LEU A 917 -18.65 -24.23 10.83
C LEU A 917 -19.93 -24.54 11.60
N GLU A 918 -19.88 -25.52 12.53
CA GLU A 918 -21.05 -25.92 13.32
C GLU A 918 -21.46 -24.84 14.32
N ALA A 919 -20.50 -24.02 14.78
CA ALA A 919 -20.73 -22.97 15.73
C ALA A 919 -21.21 -21.65 15.10
N HIS A 920 -21.12 -21.49 13.77
CA HIS A 920 -21.44 -20.25 13.05
C HIS A 920 -22.86 -20.20 12.47
#